data_f4b215320827a2d67b311098286a5901
#
_entry.id   f4b215320827a2d67b311098286a5901
#
_cell.length_a   1.000
_cell.length_b   1.000
_cell.length_c   1.000
_cell.angle_alpha   90.00
_cell.angle_beta   90.00
_cell.angle_gamma   90.00
#
_symmetry.space_group_name_H-M   'P 1'
#
loop_
_entity.id
_entity.type
_entity.pdbx_description
1 polymer ?
#
loop_
_entity_poly.entity_id
_entity_poly.type
_entity_poly.pdbx_seq_one_letter_code
_entity_poly.pdbx_strand_id
1 'polypeptide(L)'
;MPRSFLSFASFLSFLAFAQAADFPKLYNSDPGDPQPTSPQDALKALKVPEGFKATLFAAEPDVQNPVGMAWDSKGRMWVAENYTYAERAKRFDLGLKDRVIILEDKDWDGVAETRKVFTEDVQMLTSVEVGRGGVWLMCPPQVLFIPDANGDDIPDGEPQVVLDGFTVAKDNYHNFANGLRWGPDGWLYGRCGHSCPGNLGVPGTPDEQRIPMKGGIWRFHPDKKIVEVLTHGTTNPWGHDWDKVGEMFFINTVTGHLWHLIPGAHLMDSSTMNPWVYEKLDTIADHYHYDRSGSWTESRDGKANSLGGGHAHIGMMIYQGTQWPENYRNKLFTLNMHGRRANVERLERNGSGYVGKHEPDVFFSDDPWFRGIEISTGPDGSGFILDWSDTGECHESTGVHRTSGRIFRISYGEAKKPDLKVGQASSLPSAPWAWRKPLPQSDLKGDEHQRVLALREMTQFWPIDLITGEAHPQSVKEVQGLETLLDLAKNDTSSLVHLTLASTLQRLPLKHRPELAVELLKHAKYADDPFMPYMVWYGISPLAKADPAALVKLAQACSWPKTLKWITRSLTNQPEALNHLLSQAKPAQFSAMLEGMSEAFKGLRKAPKPAAWDAVAKVDVSLLGDSGATLIRDLSILFGDGRALDDVKKIVLDDKADMPTREAALKTLIDARPADLRALCESLIEVRGLNVAAVRGLTLFDDPAIGQRLVKDYRKFNSADRGAVLDALVSRPAWAAVMLESVGKGQIARTDLTAFHARQIRDFKNDDLAKKLTEVWGELRESAADKKELIEKLKKQLDAATLAKANLSQGRMLFTAICGACHQMYGQGGKIGPDLTGSGRANIDYLLENIADPSGVVSADYRMSLLTLKDGRVLSGVITGQNQQTVSLRTLTETMTLERAEITKTETSPVSMMPEGLLLAFQADQIRDLIAYLMHPVQVK
;
A
#
# COMPACT_ATOMS: atom_id res chain seq x y z
N MET A 1 -52.81 -65.82 32.38
CA MET A 1 -53.61 -64.69 32.05
C MET A 1 -53.25 -63.53 32.98
N PRO A 2 -52.71 -62.44 32.50
CA PRO A 2 -53.40 -61.17 32.43
C PRO A 2 -53.19 -60.46 31.09
N ARG A 3 -54.16 -59.56 30.79
CA ARG A 3 -54.26 -58.80 29.54
C ARG A 3 -53.35 -57.57 29.53
N SER A 4 -52.64 -57.40 28.35
CA SER A 4 -51.85 -56.24 27.96
C SER A 4 -52.80 -55.09 27.48
N PHE A 5 -52.65 -53.89 28.04
CA PHE A 5 -53.21 -52.66 27.49
C PHE A 5 -52.12 -51.96 26.64
N LEU A 6 -52.37 -51.83 25.37
CA LEU A 6 -51.60 -50.91 24.47
C LEU A 6 -52.19 -49.52 24.61
N SER A 7 -51.35 -48.58 25.07
CA SER A 7 -51.62 -47.13 24.94
C SER A 7 -51.00 -46.58 23.67
N PHE A 8 -51.84 -46.05 22.74
CA PHE A 8 -51.40 -45.26 21.59
C PHE A 8 -51.14 -43.86 22.07
N ALA A 9 -49.87 -43.42 22.08
CA ALA A 9 -49.51 -42.01 22.25
C ALA A 9 -49.40 -41.36 20.85
N SER A 10 -50.30 -40.48 20.54
CA SER A 10 -50.26 -39.62 19.34
C SER A 10 -49.20 -38.55 19.56
N PHE A 11 -48.10 -38.61 18.82
CA PHE A 11 -47.12 -37.50 18.67
C PHE A 11 -47.74 -36.46 17.72
N LEU A 12 -48.25 -35.33 18.24
CA LEU A 12 -48.45 -34.11 17.47
C LEU A 12 -47.10 -33.42 17.26
N SER A 13 -46.55 -33.54 16.06
CA SER A 13 -45.42 -32.70 15.62
C SER A 13 -45.92 -31.29 15.39
N PHE A 14 -45.62 -30.39 16.30
CA PHE A 14 -45.68 -28.95 16.03
C PHE A 14 -44.58 -28.59 15.03
N LEU A 15 -44.94 -28.44 13.77
CA LEU A 15 -44.15 -27.66 12.81
C LEU A 15 -44.24 -26.20 13.24
N ALA A 16 -43.23 -25.73 13.96
CA ALA A 16 -43.03 -24.29 14.12
C ALA A 16 -42.61 -23.74 12.75
N PHE A 17 -43.55 -23.12 12.05
CA PHE A 17 -43.20 -22.23 10.95
C PHE A 17 -42.40 -21.07 11.59
N ALA A 18 -41.09 -21.07 11.45
CA ALA A 18 -40.32 -19.87 11.69
C ALA A 18 -40.83 -18.83 10.68
N GLN A 19 -41.54 -17.82 11.18
CA GLN A 19 -41.88 -16.65 10.38
C GLN A 19 -40.55 -16.03 9.94
N ALA A 20 -40.28 -15.99 8.65
CA ALA A 20 -39.12 -15.28 8.12
C ALA A 20 -39.18 -13.84 8.64
N ALA A 21 -38.16 -13.40 9.34
CA ALA A 21 -38.08 -12.03 9.79
C ALA A 21 -38.09 -11.11 8.57
N ASP A 22 -38.91 -10.07 8.58
CA ASP A 22 -38.92 -9.08 7.50
C ASP A 22 -37.52 -8.51 7.31
N PHE A 23 -37.11 -8.31 6.04
CA PHE A 23 -35.82 -7.70 5.72
C PHE A 23 -35.68 -6.35 6.43
N PRO A 24 -34.53 -6.04 7.08
CA PRO A 24 -34.37 -4.82 7.84
C PRO A 24 -34.68 -3.57 6.99
N LYS A 25 -35.42 -2.62 7.54
CA LYS A 25 -35.70 -1.36 6.84
C LYS A 25 -34.41 -0.60 6.61
N LEU A 26 -34.09 -0.35 5.33
CA LEU A 26 -32.95 0.44 4.96
C LEU A 26 -33.10 1.91 5.34
N TYR A 27 -31.99 2.56 5.64
CA TYR A 27 -31.90 3.98 5.91
C TYR A 27 -30.59 4.54 5.36
N ASN A 28 -30.61 5.81 4.98
CA ASN A 28 -29.42 6.55 4.58
C ASN A 28 -28.81 7.21 5.83
N SER A 29 -27.48 7.20 5.93
CA SER A 29 -26.79 7.82 7.05
C SER A 29 -26.16 9.19 6.70
N ASP A 30 -26.39 9.66 5.48
CA ASP A 30 -25.95 10.99 5.03
C ASP A 30 -26.60 12.12 5.82
N PRO A 31 -25.83 13.14 6.27
CA PRO A 31 -26.39 14.30 6.93
C PRO A 31 -27.34 15.08 6.01
N GLY A 32 -28.57 15.31 6.49
CA GLY A 32 -29.55 16.13 5.76
C GLY A 32 -30.34 15.39 4.68
N ASP A 33 -30.20 14.06 4.58
CA ASP A 33 -30.92 13.19 3.62
C ASP A 33 -30.89 13.75 2.18
N PRO A 34 -29.69 13.91 1.57
CA PRO A 34 -29.58 14.44 0.23
C PRO A 34 -30.24 13.50 -0.77
N GLN A 35 -30.90 14.03 -1.79
CA GLN A 35 -31.59 13.23 -2.80
C GLN A 35 -30.65 12.97 -3.99
N PRO A 36 -30.49 11.72 -4.45
CA PRO A 36 -29.66 11.40 -5.60
C PRO A 36 -30.25 11.98 -6.89
N THR A 37 -29.39 12.20 -7.88
CA THR A 37 -29.82 12.47 -9.25
C THR A 37 -30.78 11.37 -9.71
N SER A 38 -31.88 11.68 -10.40
CA SER A 38 -32.79 10.63 -10.88
C SER A 38 -32.09 9.66 -11.85
N PRO A 39 -32.47 8.38 -11.91
CA PRO A 39 -31.84 7.42 -12.82
C PRO A 39 -31.80 7.89 -14.27
N GLN A 40 -32.88 8.51 -14.75
CA GLN A 40 -32.99 9.04 -16.12
C GLN A 40 -32.08 10.24 -16.35
N ASP A 41 -31.89 11.09 -15.37
CA ASP A 41 -30.98 12.24 -15.48
C ASP A 41 -29.51 11.82 -15.34
N ALA A 42 -29.23 10.80 -14.52
CA ALA A 42 -27.92 10.16 -14.44
C ALA A 42 -27.54 9.50 -15.79
N LEU A 43 -28.49 8.82 -16.46
CA LEU A 43 -28.28 8.29 -17.81
C LEU A 43 -27.96 9.40 -18.83
N LYS A 44 -28.68 10.54 -18.80
CA LYS A 44 -28.39 11.68 -19.67
C LYS A 44 -27.03 12.32 -19.38
N ALA A 45 -26.59 12.26 -18.12
CA ALA A 45 -25.30 12.80 -17.71
C ALA A 45 -24.12 11.91 -18.15
N LEU A 46 -24.37 10.64 -18.50
CA LEU A 46 -23.34 9.71 -18.96
C LEU A 46 -23.01 9.92 -20.44
N LYS A 47 -21.82 10.43 -20.72
CA LYS A 47 -21.32 10.70 -22.07
C LYS A 47 -20.55 9.51 -22.59
N VAL A 48 -20.95 9.01 -23.75
CA VAL A 48 -20.29 7.89 -24.43
C VAL A 48 -19.72 8.35 -25.78
N PRO A 49 -18.68 7.69 -26.32
CA PRO A 49 -18.15 8.01 -27.65
C PRO A 49 -19.16 7.85 -28.77
N GLU A 50 -18.88 8.45 -29.94
CA GLU A 50 -19.72 8.35 -31.13
C GLU A 50 -19.97 6.89 -31.52
N GLY A 51 -21.22 6.56 -31.82
CA GLY A 51 -21.68 5.21 -32.14
C GLY A 51 -21.98 4.32 -30.94
N PHE A 52 -21.59 4.72 -29.74
CA PHE A 52 -22.01 4.03 -28.54
C PHE A 52 -23.36 4.54 -28.03
N LYS A 53 -24.05 3.68 -27.30
CA LYS A 53 -25.31 3.97 -26.61
C LYS A 53 -25.24 3.49 -25.18
N ALA A 54 -25.58 4.35 -24.23
CA ALA A 54 -25.83 3.97 -22.84
C ALA A 54 -27.33 3.65 -22.67
N THR A 55 -27.63 2.59 -21.93
CA THR A 55 -28.99 2.20 -21.52
C THR A 55 -28.99 1.97 -20.02
N LEU A 56 -30.05 2.36 -19.34
CA LEU A 56 -30.25 2.07 -17.92
C LEU A 56 -30.74 0.63 -17.78
N PHE A 57 -29.82 -0.30 -17.47
CA PHE A 57 -30.12 -1.72 -17.35
C PHE A 57 -31.02 -2.02 -16.14
N ALA A 58 -30.68 -1.42 -15.00
CA ALA A 58 -31.50 -1.42 -13.78
C ALA A 58 -31.16 -0.19 -12.94
N ALA A 59 -32.08 0.21 -12.10
CA ALA A 59 -31.89 1.32 -11.16
C ALA A 59 -32.71 1.13 -9.89
N GLU A 60 -32.52 2.00 -8.92
CA GLU A 60 -33.36 2.03 -7.73
C GLU A 60 -34.85 2.14 -8.06
N PRO A 61 -35.74 1.39 -7.43
CA PRO A 61 -35.53 0.53 -6.24
C PRO A 61 -35.13 -0.94 -6.59
N ASP A 62 -34.99 -1.33 -7.86
CA ASP A 62 -34.72 -2.71 -8.25
C ASP A 62 -33.26 -3.11 -7.99
N VAL A 63 -32.34 -2.15 -7.98
CA VAL A 63 -30.97 -2.32 -7.54
C VAL A 63 -30.57 -1.18 -6.62
N GLN A 64 -29.94 -1.51 -5.48
CA GLN A 64 -29.56 -0.53 -4.47
C GLN A 64 -28.19 -0.89 -3.89
N ASN A 65 -27.31 0.10 -3.74
CA ASN A 65 -25.98 -0.03 -3.17
C ASN A 65 -25.15 -1.22 -3.73
N PRO A 66 -25.06 -1.39 -5.08
CA PRO A 66 -24.38 -2.52 -5.70
C PRO A 66 -22.87 -2.40 -5.58
N VAL A 67 -22.17 -3.50 -5.25
CA VAL A 67 -20.70 -3.50 -5.05
C VAL A 67 -19.97 -4.55 -5.88
N GLY A 68 -20.67 -5.48 -6.51
CA GLY A 68 -20.06 -6.49 -7.37
C GLY A 68 -21.09 -7.18 -8.23
N MET A 69 -20.66 -7.68 -9.40
CA MET A 69 -21.51 -8.41 -10.34
C MET A 69 -20.82 -9.66 -10.89
N ALA A 70 -21.62 -10.66 -11.20
CA ALA A 70 -21.24 -11.85 -11.94
C ALA A 70 -22.28 -12.21 -12.99
N TRP A 71 -21.89 -13.04 -13.97
CA TRP A 71 -22.78 -13.52 -15.01
C TRP A 71 -22.91 -15.03 -14.93
N ASP A 72 -24.15 -15.54 -15.01
CA ASP A 72 -24.36 -16.98 -15.11
C ASP A 72 -24.40 -17.49 -16.57
N SER A 73 -24.46 -18.81 -16.73
CA SER A 73 -24.50 -19.45 -18.04
C SER A 73 -25.80 -19.21 -18.81
N LYS A 74 -26.85 -18.68 -18.15
CA LYS A 74 -28.11 -18.28 -18.76
C LYS A 74 -28.07 -16.83 -19.26
N GLY A 75 -26.97 -16.10 -18.99
CA GLY A 75 -26.78 -14.72 -19.36
C GLY A 75 -27.43 -13.72 -18.43
N ARG A 76 -27.78 -14.13 -17.21
CA ARG A 76 -28.36 -13.27 -16.18
C ARG A 76 -27.27 -12.66 -15.32
N MET A 77 -27.51 -11.44 -14.84
CA MET A 77 -26.58 -10.74 -13.95
C MET A 77 -26.95 -11.02 -12.49
N TRP A 78 -25.94 -11.46 -11.72
CA TRP A 78 -26.00 -11.60 -10.27
C TRP A 78 -25.31 -10.39 -9.64
N VAL A 79 -25.97 -9.73 -8.70
CA VAL A 79 -25.48 -8.49 -8.09
C VAL A 79 -25.41 -8.64 -6.57
N ALA A 80 -24.27 -8.25 -6.01
CA ALA A 80 -24.10 -8.10 -4.57
C ALA A 80 -24.51 -6.69 -4.13
N GLU A 81 -25.51 -6.57 -3.25
CA GLU A 81 -25.98 -5.34 -2.64
C GLU A 81 -25.46 -5.28 -1.18
N ASN A 82 -24.64 -4.28 -0.85
CA ASN A 82 -23.98 -4.16 0.45
C ASN A 82 -24.56 -3.01 1.29
N TYR A 83 -25.52 -3.31 2.14
CA TYR A 83 -26.17 -2.35 3.02
C TYR A 83 -25.48 -2.23 4.39
N THR A 84 -24.69 -3.24 4.77
CA THR A 84 -23.98 -3.25 6.05
C THR A 84 -22.79 -2.30 6.10
N TYR A 85 -22.23 -1.87 4.95
CA TYR A 85 -21.18 -0.87 4.92
C TYR A 85 -21.67 0.45 5.51
N ALA A 86 -20.86 1.08 6.35
CA ALA A 86 -21.25 2.26 7.11
C ALA A 86 -20.11 3.29 7.17
N GLU A 87 -20.43 4.48 7.62
CA GLU A 87 -19.49 5.55 7.90
C GLU A 87 -18.40 5.12 8.90
N ARG A 88 -17.28 5.83 8.93
CA ARG A 88 -16.07 5.47 9.65
C ARG A 88 -16.29 5.18 11.15
N ALA A 89 -17.15 5.91 11.82
CA ALA A 89 -17.42 5.71 13.25
C ALA A 89 -18.05 4.34 13.54
N LYS A 90 -18.89 3.85 12.62
CA LYS A 90 -19.62 2.60 12.73
C LYS A 90 -18.94 1.44 11.99
N ARG A 91 -18.32 1.71 10.85
CA ARG A 91 -17.66 0.77 9.91
C ARG A 91 -18.63 -0.18 9.22
N PHE A 92 -19.33 -1.01 9.96
CA PHE A 92 -20.38 -1.90 9.49
C PHE A 92 -21.56 -1.85 10.42
N ASP A 93 -22.74 -1.67 9.84
CA ASP A 93 -24.00 -1.77 10.56
C ASP A 93 -24.53 -3.20 10.54
N LEU A 94 -24.09 -3.99 11.50
CA LEU A 94 -24.53 -5.40 11.61
C LEU A 94 -25.99 -5.55 12.09
N GLY A 95 -26.73 -4.46 12.30
CA GLY A 95 -28.17 -4.46 12.43
C GLY A 95 -28.90 -4.59 11.08
N LEU A 96 -28.18 -4.36 9.97
CA LEU A 96 -28.64 -4.55 8.60
C LEU A 96 -28.17 -5.90 8.05
N LYS A 97 -28.72 -6.28 6.90
CA LYS A 97 -28.37 -7.46 6.12
C LYS A 97 -28.05 -7.04 4.69
N ASP A 98 -27.22 -7.81 4.01
CA ASP A 98 -26.88 -7.63 2.62
C ASP A 98 -27.67 -8.63 1.75
N ARG A 99 -27.72 -8.38 0.45
CA ARG A 99 -28.52 -9.18 -0.48
C ARG A 99 -27.74 -9.58 -1.72
N VAL A 100 -28.09 -10.74 -2.27
CA VAL A 100 -27.74 -11.14 -3.65
C VAL A 100 -29.00 -11.18 -4.47
N ILE A 101 -29.01 -10.43 -5.58
CA ILE A 101 -30.13 -10.38 -6.51
C ILE A 101 -29.72 -10.89 -7.88
N ILE A 102 -30.73 -11.36 -8.65
CA ILE A 102 -30.58 -11.82 -10.03
C ILE A 102 -31.43 -10.90 -10.89
N LEU A 103 -30.81 -10.31 -11.91
CA LEU A 103 -31.46 -9.48 -12.92
C LEU A 103 -31.40 -10.18 -14.28
N GLU A 104 -32.51 -10.18 -15.01
CA GLU A 104 -32.62 -10.81 -16.32
C GLU A 104 -33.29 -9.88 -17.34
N ASP A 105 -32.58 -9.67 -18.45
CA ASP A 105 -33.04 -9.01 -19.66
C ASP A 105 -33.49 -10.11 -20.63
N LYS A 106 -34.79 -10.37 -20.68
CA LYS A 106 -35.38 -11.53 -21.43
C LYS A 106 -35.45 -11.35 -22.92
N ASP A 107 -35.72 -10.15 -23.38
CA ASP A 107 -35.83 -9.81 -24.78
C ASP A 107 -34.56 -9.20 -25.38
N TRP A 108 -33.53 -8.94 -24.52
CA TRP A 108 -32.21 -8.40 -24.85
C TRP A 108 -32.25 -6.96 -25.39
N ASP A 109 -33.21 -6.17 -24.93
CA ASP A 109 -33.32 -4.75 -25.28
C ASP A 109 -32.35 -3.86 -24.46
N GLY A 110 -31.76 -4.40 -23.41
CA GLY A 110 -30.79 -3.74 -22.54
C GLY A 110 -31.39 -3.19 -21.25
N VAL A 111 -32.61 -3.64 -20.91
CA VAL A 111 -33.27 -3.34 -19.64
C VAL A 111 -33.65 -4.66 -18.97
N ALA A 112 -33.43 -4.79 -17.68
CA ALA A 112 -33.81 -5.97 -16.93
C ALA A 112 -35.32 -5.94 -16.60
N GLU A 113 -36.10 -6.94 -17.09
CA GLU A 113 -37.55 -7.04 -16.79
C GLU A 113 -37.82 -7.81 -15.52
N THR A 114 -36.86 -8.59 -15.03
CA THR A 114 -37.06 -9.38 -13.82
C THR A 114 -35.97 -9.18 -12.81
N ARG A 115 -36.38 -9.17 -11.55
CA ARG A 115 -35.56 -9.13 -10.37
C ARG A 115 -35.95 -10.26 -9.44
N LYS A 116 -35.00 -11.09 -9.02
CA LYS A 116 -35.21 -12.15 -8.04
C LYS A 116 -34.20 -11.99 -6.92
N VAL A 117 -34.59 -12.16 -5.67
CA VAL A 117 -33.66 -12.24 -4.53
C VAL A 117 -33.24 -13.71 -4.39
N PHE A 118 -31.95 -13.98 -4.39
CA PHE A 118 -31.37 -15.28 -4.12
C PHE A 118 -31.18 -15.51 -2.63
N THR A 119 -30.52 -14.56 -1.95
CA THR A 119 -30.33 -14.57 -0.49
C THR A 119 -30.33 -13.15 0.06
N GLU A 120 -30.84 -12.98 1.28
CA GLU A 120 -30.86 -11.69 2.00
C GLU A 120 -30.43 -11.85 3.46
N ASP A 121 -29.73 -12.94 3.78
CA ASP A 121 -29.25 -13.24 5.12
C ASP A 121 -27.73 -13.39 5.20
N VAL A 122 -27.02 -12.43 4.59
CA VAL A 122 -25.57 -12.33 4.67
C VAL A 122 -25.17 -10.93 5.15
N GLN A 123 -23.93 -10.75 5.57
CA GLN A 123 -23.41 -9.47 6.04
C GLN A 123 -21.98 -9.27 5.52
N MET A 124 -21.56 -7.99 5.42
CA MET A 124 -20.23 -7.60 4.94
C MET A 124 -19.94 -8.16 3.53
N LEU A 125 -20.98 -8.24 2.68
CA LEU A 125 -20.90 -8.78 1.33
C LEU A 125 -20.12 -7.84 0.42
N THR A 126 -19.00 -8.29 -0.13
CA THR A 126 -18.13 -7.48 -1.00
C THR A 126 -18.01 -7.99 -2.42
N SER A 127 -18.47 -9.20 -2.68
CA SER A 127 -18.47 -9.80 -4.02
C SER A 127 -19.35 -11.02 -4.11
N VAL A 128 -19.86 -11.27 -5.31
CA VAL A 128 -20.59 -12.48 -5.71
C VAL A 128 -19.91 -13.10 -6.93
N GLU A 129 -19.90 -14.44 -6.97
CA GLU A 129 -19.52 -15.22 -8.17
C GLU A 129 -20.40 -16.48 -8.24
N VAL A 130 -20.65 -16.98 -9.44
CA VAL A 130 -21.56 -18.12 -9.64
C VAL A 130 -20.85 -19.25 -10.39
N GLY A 131 -21.23 -20.48 -10.08
CA GLY A 131 -20.69 -21.66 -10.74
C GLY A 131 -20.44 -22.83 -9.81
N ARG A 132 -20.12 -23.98 -10.40
CA ARG A 132 -19.85 -25.23 -9.69
C ARG A 132 -20.98 -25.66 -8.76
N GLY A 133 -22.24 -25.46 -9.19
CA GLY A 133 -23.43 -25.89 -8.47
C GLY A 133 -23.84 -24.97 -7.33
N GLY A 134 -23.52 -23.69 -7.39
CA GLY A 134 -23.96 -22.72 -6.40
C GLY A 134 -23.35 -21.33 -6.55
N VAL A 135 -23.46 -20.54 -5.49
CA VAL A 135 -23.11 -19.13 -5.40
C VAL A 135 -21.99 -18.94 -4.37
N TRP A 136 -20.96 -18.22 -4.78
CA TRP A 136 -19.76 -17.93 -3.99
C TRP A 136 -19.80 -16.48 -3.55
N LEU A 137 -19.68 -16.22 -2.25
CA LEU A 137 -19.78 -14.89 -1.67
C LEU A 137 -18.53 -14.56 -0.87
N MET A 138 -17.98 -13.36 -1.09
CA MET A 138 -16.97 -12.81 -0.21
C MET A 138 -17.64 -11.99 0.88
N CYS A 139 -17.62 -12.52 2.09
CA CYS A 139 -18.17 -11.91 3.29
C CYS A 139 -17.09 -11.91 4.38
N PRO A 140 -16.09 -10.98 4.36
CA PRO A 140 -15.02 -11.01 5.35
C PRO A 140 -15.52 -11.18 6.77
N PRO A 141 -14.92 -12.09 7.58
CA PRO A 141 -13.64 -12.76 7.39
C PRO A 141 -13.67 -14.06 6.57
N GLN A 142 -14.69 -14.33 5.79
CA GLN A 142 -14.97 -15.65 5.19
C GLN A 142 -15.31 -15.54 3.72
N VAL A 143 -15.05 -16.63 2.98
CA VAL A 143 -15.71 -16.93 1.71
C VAL A 143 -16.78 -17.98 1.96
N LEU A 144 -17.99 -17.68 1.53
CA LEU A 144 -19.15 -18.55 1.69
C LEU A 144 -19.50 -19.21 0.34
N PHE A 145 -19.98 -20.46 0.41
CA PHE A 145 -20.59 -21.14 -0.72
C PHE A 145 -22.04 -21.50 -0.34
N ILE A 146 -22.99 -21.08 -1.18
CA ILE A 146 -24.41 -21.43 -1.02
C ILE A 146 -24.77 -22.38 -2.16
N PRO A 147 -25.14 -23.65 -1.87
CA PRO A 147 -25.52 -24.61 -2.89
C PRO A 147 -26.79 -24.17 -3.63
N ASP A 148 -26.80 -24.38 -4.95
CA ASP A 148 -27.97 -24.33 -5.86
C ASP A 148 -27.69 -25.32 -7.01
N ALA A 149 -27.73 -26.61 -6.66
CA ALA A 149 -27.30 -27.68 -7.55
C ALA A 149 -28.26 -27.94 -8.70
N ASN A 150 -29.54 -27.64 -8.51
CA ASN A 150 -30.59 -27.78 -9.52
C ASN A 150 -30.75 -26.54 -10.41
N GLY A 151 -30.15 -25.38 -10.00
CA GLY A 151 -30.16 -24.13 -10.75
C GLY A 151 -31.55 -23.46 -10.83
N ASP A 152 -32.39 -23.60 -9.79
CA ASP A 152 -33.71 -22.99 -9.68
C ASP A 152 -33.71 -21.63 -9.00
N ASP A 153 -32.50 -21.15 -8.62
CA ASP A 153 -32.23 -19.88 -7.94
C ASP A 153 -32.82 -19.82 -6.52
N ILE A 154 -32.91 -20.97 -5.88
CA ILE A 154 -33.30 -21.11 -4.46
C ILE A 154 -32.16 -21.86 -3.74
N PRO A 155 -31.62 -21.33 -2.64
CA PRO A 155 -30.61 -22.04 -1.91
C PRO A 155 -31.01 -23.46 -1.50
N ASP A 156 -30.19 -24.47 -1.84
CA ASP A 156 -30.41 -25.90 -1.48
C ASP A 156 -29.97 -26.18 -0.02
N GLY A 157 -29.45 -25.20 0.69
CA GLY A 157 -29.02 -25.34 2.08
C GLY A 157 -28.37 -24.08 2.64
N GLU A 158 -27.90 -24.17 3.87
CA GLU A 158 -27.24 -23.08 4.59
C GLU A 158 -25.90 -22.69 3.96
N PRO A 159 -25.49 -21.40 4.08
CA PRO A 159 -24.19 -20.97 3.64
C PRO A 159 -23.04 -21.76 4.29
N GLN A 160 -22.13 -22.28 3.49
CA GLN A 160 -20.97 -23.06 3.91
C GLN A 160 -19.72 -22.18 3.88
N VAL A 161 -18.99 -22.10 4.99
CA VAL A 161 -17.66 -21.47 4.99
C VAL A 161 -16.67 -22.37 4.27
N VAL A 162 -16.08 -21.90 3.18
CA VAL A 162 -15.13 -22.65 2.36
C VAL A 162 -13.68 -22.18 2.50
N LEU A 163 -13.50 -20.92 2.91
CA LEU A 163 -12.22 -20.30 3.18
C LEU A 163 -12.43 -19.23 4.26
N ASP A 164 -11.46 -19.09 5.18
CA ASP A 164 -11.54 -18.10 6.24
C ASP A 164 -10.15 -17.48 6.53
N GLY A 165 -10.08 -16.60 7.54
CA GLY A 165 -8.86 -15.98 8.00
C GLY A 165 -8.58 -14.60 7.43
N PHE A 166 -9.51 -13.99 6.69
CA PHE A 166 -9.42 -12.58 6.34
C PHE A 166 -9.73 -11.72 7.56
N THR A 167 -9.14 -10.51 7.62
CA THR A 167 -9.42 -9.56 8.71
C THR A 167 -10.09 -8.31 8.18
N VAL A 168 -10.71 -7.56 9.10
CA VAL A 168 -11.25 -6.24 8.84
C VAL A 168 -10.61 -5.27 9.84
N ALA A 169 -9.87 -4.29 9.32
CA ALA A 169 -9.17 -3.32 10.14
C ALA A 169 -10.13 -2.36 10.86
N LYS A 170 -9.67 -1.75 11.95
CA LYS A 170 -10.38 -0.63 12.59
C LYS A 170 -10.32 0.63 11.73
N ASP A 171 -9.12 0.90 11.21
CA ASP A 171 -8.84 2.00 10.29
C ASP A 171 -8.66 1.42 8.88
N ASN A 172 -9.02 2.16 7.84
CA ASN A 172 -8.95 1.69 6.45
C ASN A 172 -9.69 0.34 6.23
N TYR A 173 -10.82 0.14 6.89
CA TYR A 173 -11.64 -1.08 6.82
C TYR A 173 -12.16 -1.38 5.41
N HIS A 174 -12.25 -0.38 4.54
CA HIS A 174 -12.60 -0.52 3.11
C HIS A 174 -11.54 -1.29 2.28
N ASN A 175 -10.35 -1.59 2.85
CA ASN A 175 -9.32 -2.39 2.19
C ASN A 175 -9.55 -3.91 2.37
N PHE A 176 -10.72 -4.34 2.77
CA PHE A 176 -11.06 -5.73 3.04
C PHE A 176 -11.02 -6.61 1.76
N ALA A 177 -11.09 -7.93 1.96
CA ALA A 177 -11.12 -8.88 0.85
C ALA A 177 -12.35 -8.67 -0.04
N ASN A 178 -12.16 -8.76 -1.35
CA ASN A 178 -13.18 -8.48 -2.37
C ASN A 178 -12.90 -9.20 -3.68
N GLY A 179 -13.81 -9.11 -4.62
CA GLY A 179 -13.62 -9.38 -6.04
C GLY A 179 -13.40 -10.84 -6.40
N LEU A 180 -14.33 -11.71 -6.02
CA LEU A 180 -14.33 -13.09 -6.50
C LEU A 180 -14.49 -13.11 -8.03
N ARG A 181 -13.68 -13.95 -8.70
CA ARG A 181 -13.80 -14.20 -10.14
C ARG A 181 -13.13 -15.54 -10.50
N TRP A 182 -13.81 -16.36 -11.30
CA TRP A 182 -13.19 -17.57 -11.84
C TRP A 182 -12.08 -17.22 -12.82
N GLY A 183 -10.90 -17.81 -12.61
CA GLY A 183 -9.81 -17.75 -13.57
C GLY A 183 -9.98 -18.75 -14.71
N PRO A 184 -9.28 -18.51 -15.84
CA PRO A 184 -9.33 -19.43 -17.00
C PRO A 184 -8.71 -20.81 -16.69
N ASP A 185 -7.99 -20.94 -15.58
CA ASP A 185 -7.43 -22.17 -15.04
C ASP A 185 -8.39 -22.92 -14.08
N GLY A 186 -9.60 -22.39 -13.89
CA GLY A 186 -10.63 -22.98 -13.04
C GLY A 186 -10.46 -22.75 -11.53
N TRP A 187 -9.50 -21.92 -11.13
CA TRP A 187 -9.37 -21.43 -9.77
C TRP A 187 -10.28 -20.23 -9.50
N LEU A 188 -10.76 -20.09 -8.28
CA LEU A 188 -11.45 -18.90 -7.80
C LEU A 188 -10.41 -17.89 -7.29
N TYR A 189 -10.34 -16.71 -7.90
CA TYR A 189 -9.45 -15.63 -7.53
C TYR A 189 -10.15 -14.58 -6.68
N GLY A 190 -9.36 -13.91 -5.83
CA GLY A 190 -9.82 -12.77 -5.06
C GLY A 190 -8.66 -11.82 -4.72
N ARG A 191 -9.02 -10.70 -4.15
CA ARG A 191 -8.13 -9.58 -3.84
C ARG A 191 -8.23 -9.22 -2.36
N CYS A 192 -7.20 -8.58 -1.81
CA CYS A 192 -7.24 -8.02 -0.47
C CYS A 192 -6.28 -6.83 -0.36
N GLY A 193 -6.70 -5.76 0.29
CA GLY A 193 -5.86 -4.62 0.57
C GLY A 193 -4.92 -4.85 1.76
N HIS A 194 -3.83 -4.11 1.80
CA HIS A 194 -2.76 -4.32 2.78
C HIS A 194 -3.16 -4.02 4.23
N SER A 195 -4.14 -3.14 4.44
CA SER A 195 -4.60 -2.75 5.78
C SER A 195 -5.45 -3.83 6.45
N CYS A 196 -5.93 -4.79 5.69
CA CYS A 196 -6.71 -5.93 6.17
C CYS A 196 -5.95 -7.24 5.94
N PRO A 197 -4.83 -7.47 6.65
CA PRO A 197 -4.05 -8.68 6.50
C PRO A 197 -4.89 -9.91 6.85
N GLY A 198 -4.51 -11.07 6.31
CA GLY A 198 -5.17 -12.34 6.60
C GLY A 198 -4.18 -13.43 6.98
N ASN A 199 -4.73 -14.52 7.49
CA ASN A 199 -4.04 -15.78 7.69
C ASN A 199 -4.96 -16.90 7.15
N LEU A 200 -4.83 -17.16 5.84
CA LEU A 200 -5.84 -17.86 5.05
C LEU A 200 -5.77 -19.37 5.21
N GLY A 201 -6.91 -20.02 5.31
CA GLY A 201 -7.01 -21.48 5.34
C GLY A 201 -8.44 -21.95 5.13
N VAL A 202 -8.61 -23.21 4.74
CA VAL A 202 -9.92 -23.84 4.81
C VAL A 202 -10.31 -24.01 6.28
N PRO A 203 -11.62 -24.07 6.63
CA PRO A 203 -12.05 -24.27 8.01
C PRO A 203 -11.38 -25.48 8.66
N GLY A 204 -10.87 -25.30 9.87
CA GLY A 204 -10.13 -26.35 10.59
C GLY A 204 -8.64 -26.44 10.31
N THR A 205 -8.10 -25.61 9.40
CA THR A 205 -6.65 -25.52 9.20
C THR A 205 -5.98 -24.97 10.47
N PRO A 206 -4.97 -25.65 11.06
CA PRO A 206 -4.20 -25.13 12.18
C PRO A 206 -3.51 -23.82 11.85
N ASP A 207 -3.36 -22.92 12.84
CA ASP A 207 -2.80 -21.56 12.61
C ASP A 207 -1.40 -21.57 11.99
N GLU A 208 -0.57 -22.53 12.37
CA GLU A 208 0.80 -22.69 11.84
C GLU A 208 0.85 -23.19 10.39
N GLN A 209 -0.26 -23.67 9.85
CA GLN A 209 -0.39 -24.15 8.46
C GLN A 209 -1.14 -23.15 7.58
N ARG A 210 -1.69 -22.07 8.16
CA ARG A 210 -2.38 -21.02 7.43
C ARG A 210 -1.40 -20.17 6.64
N ILE A 211 -1.85 -19.61 5.53
CA ILE A 211 -1.01 -18.82 4.62
C ILE A 211 -1.20 -17.33 4.93
N PRO A 212 -0.17 -16.65 5.43
CA PRO A 212 -0.25 -15.21 5.68
C PRO A 212 -0.49 -14.42 4.40
N MET A 213 -1.37 -13.43 4.46
CA MET A 213 -1.65 -12.50 3.37
C MET A 213 -1.53 -11.05 3.84
N LYS A 214 -0.78 -10.24 3.08
CA LYS A 214 -0.56 -8.82 3.39
C LYS A 214 -0.80 -7.96 2.14
N GLY A 215 -2.05 -7.91 1.70
CA GLY A 215 -2.43 -7.31 0.44
C GLY A 215 -2.10 -8.18 -0.77
N GLY A 216 -2.63 -7.82 -1.95
CA GLY A 216 -2.37 -8.52 -3.20
C GLY A 216 -3.49 -9.46 -3.65
N ILE A 217 -3.11 -10.47 -4.40
CA ILE A 217 -3.99 -11.43 -5.06
C ILE A 217 -3.82 -12.81 -4.46
N TRP A 218 -4.94 -13.47 -4.20
CA TRP A 218 -5.02 -14.86 -3.77
C TRP A 218 -5.91 -15.67 -4.71
N ARG A 219 -5.80 -17.02 -4.66
CA ARG A 219 -6.70 -17.93 -5.38
C ARG A 219 -7.02 -19.17 -4.55
N PHE A 220 -8.13 -19.79 -4.84
CA PHE A 220 -8.65 -20.98 -4.19
C PHE A 220 -9.10 -22.02 -5.19
N HIS A 221 -8.69 -23.28 -5.02
CA HIS A 221 -9.17 -24.41 -5.83
C HIS A 221 -10.21 -25.21 -5.06
N PRO A 222 -11.49 -25.17 -5.45
CA PRO A 222 -12.57 -25.75 -4.64
C PRO A 222 -12.46 -27.27 -4.45
N ASP A 223 -12.17 -28.00 -5.54
CA ASP A 223 -12.12 -29.47 -5.48
C ASP A 223 -10.89 -29.99 -4.69
N LYS A 224 -9.78 -29.29 -4.78
CA LYS A 224 -8.53 -29.64 -4.06
C LYS A 224 -8.47 -29.05 -2.66
N LYS A 225 -9.34 -28.08 -2.36
CA LYS A 225 -9.33 -27.28 -1.13
C LYS A 225 -7.94 -26.64 -0.84
N ILE A 226 -7.31 -26.13 -1.90
CA ILE A 226 -6.00 -25.49 -1.81
C ILE A 226 -6.22 -24.00 -1.94
N VAL A 227 -5.69 -23.20 -0.99
CA VAL A 227 -5.57 -21.75 -1.08
C VAL A 227 -4.13 -21.37 -1.37
N GLU A 228 -3.92 -20.35 -2.17
CA GLU A 228 -2.61 -19.83 -2.52
C GLU A 228 -2.64 -18.30 -2.55
N VAL A 229 -1.66 -17.67 -1.93
CA VAL A 229 -1.40 -16.23 -2.07
C VAL A 229 -0.37 -16.07 -3.19
N LEU A 230 -0.75 -15.33 -4.24
CA LEU A 230 0.07 -15.21 -5.44
C LEU A 230 1.04 -14.04 -5.39
N THR A 231 0.65 -12.94 -4.73
CA THR A 231 1.47 -11.74 -4.58
C THR A 231 1.25 -11.11 -3.23
N HIS A 232 2.24 -10.36 -2.75
CA HIS A 232 2.10 -9.46 -1.61
C HIS A 232 2.31 -8.01 -2.04
N GLY A 233 1.69 -7.09 -1.31
CA GLY A 233 1.80 -5.67 -1.56
C GLY A 233 0.57 -5.08 -2.23
N THR A 234 0.74 -3.90 -2.82
CA THR A 234 -0.31 -2.97 -3.24
C THR A 234 -1.12 -2.41 -2.07
N THR A 235 -1.87 -1.32 -2.28
CA THR A 235 -2.61 -0.65 -1.21
C THR A 235 -4.01 -1.21 -1.07
N ASN A 236 -4.79 -1.20 -2.16
CA ASN A 236 -6.21 -1.56 -2.15
C ASN A 236 -6.66 -1.99 -3.56
N PRO A 237 -6.43 -3.25 -3.97
CA PRO A 237 -6.83 -3.73 -5.29
C PRO A 237 -8.35 -3.93 -5.37
N TRP A 238 -8.99 -3.37 -6.41
CA TRP A 238 -10.44 -3.41 -6.66
C TRP A 238 -10.83 -3.72 -8.10
N GLY A 239 -10.02 -4.45 -8.83
CA GLY A 239 -10.33 -4.92 -10.18
C GLY A 239 -9.24 -5.84 -10.69
N HIS A 240 -9.63 -6.91 -11.36
CA HIS A 240 -8.71 -7.79 -12.07
C HIS A 240 -9.39 -8.47 -13.25
N ASP A 241 -8.61 -8.76 -14.27
CA ASP A 241 -9.09 -9.48 -15.44
C ASP A 241 -7.91 -10.13 -16.20
N TRP A 242 -8.23 -11.00 -17.14
CA TRP A 242 -7.26 -11.69 -18.00
C TRP A 242 -7.36 -11.20 -19.42
N ASP A 243 -6.23 -11.10 -20.09
CA ASP A 243 -6.19 -10.87 -21.52
C ASP A 243 -6.52 -12.15 -22.33
N LYS A 244 -6.52 -12.02 -23.65
CA LYS A 244 -6.86 -13.12 -24.58
C LYS A 244 -5.90 -14.31 -24.57
N VAL A 245 -4.72 -14.17 -23.97
CA VAL A 245 -3.68 -15.20 -23.88
C VAL A 245 -3.49 -15.74 -22.47
N GLY A 246 -4.28 -15.24 -21.49
CA GLY A 246 -4.29 -15.71 -20.11
C GLY A 246 -3.32 -14.99 -19.19
N GLU A 247 -2.77 -13.83 -19.60
CA GLU A 247 -2.05 -12.94 -18.69
C GLU A 247 -3.05 -12.18 -17.83
N MET A 248 -2.83 -12.18 -16.52
CA MET A 248 -3.69 -11.51 -15.56
C MET A 248 -3.14 -10.13 -15.23
N PHE A 249 -4.03 -9.15 -15.24
CA PHE A 249 -3.76 -7.79 -14.80
C PHE A 249 -4.72 -7.40 -13.69
N PHE A 250 -4.32 -6.45 -12.85
CA PHE A 250 -5.19 -5.92 -11.81
C PHE A 250 -4.89 -4.45 -11.54
N ILE A 251 -5.88 -3.76 -11.01
CA ILE A 251 -5.78 -2.34 -10.65
C ILE A 251 -5.70 -2.18 -9.13
N ASN A 252 -5.19 -1.04 -8.72
CA ASN A 252 -5.02 -0.67 -7.35
C ASN A 252 -5.35 0.80 -7.11
N THR A 253 -6.01 1.09 -6.01
CA THR A 253 -6.28 2.45 -5.57
C THR A 253 -5.07 3.03 -4.87
N VAL A 254 -4.72 4.27 -5.19
CA VAL A 254 -3.67 5.17 -4.68
C VAL A 254 -2.29 4.94 -5.33
N THR A 255 -1.53 3.95 -4.93
CA THR A 255 -0.11 3.83 -5.34
C THR A 255 0.02 2.95 -6.57
N GLY A 256 0.20 3.58 -7.73
CA GLY A 256 0.30 2.89 -9.01
C GLY A 256 -0.99 2.14 -9.35
N HIS A 257 -1.64 2.53 -10.42
CA HIS A 257 -3.01 2.02 -10.66
C HIS A 257 -3.05 0.69 -11.40
N LEU A 258 -2.00 0.27 -12.11
CA LEU A 258 -2.02 -0.90 -12.98
C LEU A 258 -0.85 -1.84 -12.72
N TRP A 259 -1.14 -3.14 -12.63
CA TRP A 259 -0.18 -4.20 -12.30
C TRP A 259 -0.34 -5.42 -13.18
N HIS A 260 0.78 -6.04 -13.56
CA HIS A 260 0.81 -7.38 -14.15
C HIS A 260 0.96 -8.41 -13.03
N LEU A 261 0.09 -9.40 -12.98
CA LEU A 261 0.21 -10.49 -12.00
C LEU A 261 1.34 -11.44 -12.41
N ILE A 262 2.40 -11.43 -11.63
CA ILE A 262 3.48 -12.41 -11.74
C ILE A 262 3.49 -13.18 -10.40
N PRO A 263 3.13 -14.46 -10.37
CA PRO A 263 3.10 -15.23 -9.14
C PRO A 263 4.47 -15.21 -8.44
N GLY A 264 4.48 -14.91 -7.16
CA GLY A 264 5.73 -14.72 -6.39
C GLY A 264 6.22 -13.27 -6.34
N ALA A 265 5.57 -12.34 -7.01
CA ALA A 265 5.98 -10.94 -6.99
C ALA A 265 5.69 -10.26 -5.65
N HIS A 266 6.64 -9.41 -5.22
CA HIS A 266 6.46 -8.47 -4.12
C HIS A 266 6.27 -7.07 -4.71
N LEU A 267 5.12 -6.48 -4.45
CA LEU A 267 4.67 -5.27 -5.10
C LEU A 267 4.82 -4.05 -4.19
N MET A 268 5.00 -2.86 -4.78
CA MET A 268 5.09 -1.61 -4.04
C MET A 268 3.84 -1.39 -3.19
N ASP A 269 4.06 -1.11 -1.92
CA ASP A 269 3.04 -0.75 -0.92
C ASP A 269 3.57 0.38 -0.03
N SER A 270 2.90 0.71 1.06
CA SER A 270 3.48 1.61 2.05
C SER A 270 4.68 0.92 2.73
N SER A 271 5.76 1.66 2.93
CA SER A 271 7.06 1.15 3.42
C SER A 271 7.01 0.48 4.79
N THR A 272 5.95 0.69 5.56
CA THR A 272 5.76 0.15 6.92
C THR A 272 5.20 -1.27 6.95
N MET A 273 4.57 -1.73 5.86
CA MET A 273 3.78 -2.95 5.85
C MET A 273 4.60 -4.23 5.60
N ASN A 274 5.73 -4.14 4.92
CA ASN A 274 6.54 -5.32 4.59
C ASN A 274 8.05 -5.04 4.75
N PRO A 275 8.56 -4.97 5.98
CA PRO A 275 9.96 -4.61 6.26
C PRO A 275 10.99 -5.68 5.81
N TRP A 276 10.55 -6.87 5.42
CA TRP A 276 11.41 -8.00 5.10
C TRP A 276 11.84 -8.08 3.63
N VAL A 277 11.11 -7.38 2.72
CA VAL A 277 11.40 -7.36 1.30
C VAL A 277 11.95 -5.99 0.92
N TYR A 278 13.24 -5.91 0.65
CA TYR A 278 13.92 -4.66 0.27
C TYR A 278 13.55 -4.19 -1.13
N GLU A 279 13.33 -5.15 -2.04
CA GLU A 279 13.11 -4.87 -3.45
C GLU A 279 11.67 -5.16 -3.80
N LYS A 280 10.99 -4.19 -4.39
CA LYS A 280 9.59 -4.31 -4.80
C LYS A 280 9.42 -3.88 -6.24
N LEU A 281 8.58 -4.60 -6.96
CA LEU A 281 8.15 -4.20 -8.29
C LEU A 281 7.24 -2.97 -8.20
N ASP A 282 7.42 -2.03 -9.12
CA ASP A 282 6.57 -0.86 -9.27
C ASP A 282 5.41 -1.14 -10.23
N THR A 283 4.46 -0.21 -10.32
CA THR A 283 3.35 -0.24 -11.29
C THR A 283 3.87 -0.41 -12.72
N ILE A 284 3.08 -1.09 -13.55
CA ILE A 284 3.40 -1.21 -14.98
C ILE A 284 2.87 -0.04 -15.82
N ALA A 285 2.09 0.88 -15.24
CA ALA A 285 1.67 2.10 -15.92
C ALA A 285 2.86 3.04 -16.10
N ASP A 286 3.05 3.59 -17.29
CA ASP A 286 4.10 4.58 -17.57
C ASP A 286 3.68 6.01 -17.25
N HIS A 287 2.50 6.18 -16.68
CA HIS A 287 1.87 7.46 -16.34
C HIS A 287 1.07 7.35 -15.03
N TYR A 288 0.58 8.49 -14.56
CA TYR A 288 -0.29 8.60 -13.39
C TYR A 288 -1.48 9.49 -13.72
N HIS A 289 -2.64 9.18 -13.14
CA HIS A 289 -3.85 9.97 -13.31
C HIS A 289 -4.00 11.10 -12.29
N TYR A 290 -2.93 11.43 -11.60
CA TYR A 290 -2.82 12.57 -10.67
C TYR A 290 -1.37 13.03 -10.54
N ASP A 291 -1.15 14.24 -10.03
CA ASP A 291 0.20 14.78 -9.81
C ASP A 291 0.85 14.14 -8.59
N ARG A 292 1.90 13.36 -8.80
CA ARG A 292 2.66 12.68 -7.73
C ARG A 292 3.54 13.62 -6.91
N SER A 293 3.80 14.84 -7.37
CA SER A 293 4.53 15.84 -6.59
C SER A 293 3.70 16.39 -5.42
N GLY A 294 2.36 16.24 -5.49
CA GLY A 294 1.40 16.56 -4.45
C GLY A 294 0.89 15.33 -3.68
N SER A 295 -0.06 15.55 -2.79
CA SER A 295 -0.79 14.47 -2.13
C SER A 295 -1.79 13.80 -3.08
N TRP A 296 -1.95 12.48 -3.01
CA TRP A 296 -2.98 11.76 -3.77
C TRP A 296 -4.40 12.30 -3.50
N THR A 297 -4.65 12.82 -2.29
CA THR A 297 -5.95 13.41 -1.91
C THR A 297 -6.30 14.68 -2.69
N GLU A 298 -5.33 15.34 -3.35
CA GLU A 298 -5.59 16.50 -4.22
C GLU A 298 -6.24 16.15 -5.55
N SER A 299 -6.27 14.87 -5.90
CA SER A 299 -6.79 14.42 -7.18
C SER A 299 -8.31 14.27 -7.23
N ARG A 300 -9.03 14.63 -6.16
CA ARG A 300 -10.49 14.50 -6.05
C ARG A 300 -11.23 15.63 -6.76
N ASP A 301 -12.52 15.43 -6.98
CA ASP A 301 -13.50 16.44 -7.36
C ASP A 301 -13.09 17.29 -8.57
N GLY A 302 -12.58 16.64 -9.60
CA GLY A 302 -12.22 17.27 -10.85
C GLY A 302 -10.86 17.95 -10.90
N LYS A 303 -10.11 18.02 -9.80
CA LYS A 303 -8.78 18.67 -9.78
C LYS A 303 -7.73 17.96 -10.65
N ALA A 304 -7.88 16.65 -10.85
CA ALA A 304 -7.01 15.85 -11.71
C ALA A 304 -7.63 15.55 -13.09
N ASN A 305 -8.68 16.24 -13.51
CA ASN A 305 -9.37 15.96 -14.77
C ASN A 305 -8.47 16.01 -16.00
N SER A 306 -7.48 16.90 -16.02
CA SER A 306 -6.50 17.00 -17.11
C SER A 306 -5.46 15.87 -17.14
N LEU A 307 -5.35 15.09 -16.05
CA LEU A 307 -4.39 14.00 -15.91
C LEU A 307 -5.04 12.61 -16.07
N GLY A 308 -6.38 12.49 -15.99
CA GLY A 308 -7.10 11.23 -16.06
C GLY A 308 -8.11 11.01 -14.93
N GLY A 309 -8.30 12.02 -14.04
CA GLY A 309 -9.42 12.04 -13.11
C GLY A 309 -9.11 11.73 -11.67
N GLY A 310 -7.92 11.22 -11.31
CA GLY A 310 -7.54 11.02 -9.91
C GLY A 310 -6.97 9.63 -9.58
N HIS A 311 -6.79 9.40 -8.29
CA HIS A 311 -6.09 8.23 -7.74
C HIS A 311 -6.99 6.99 -7.51
N ALA A 312 -8.31 7.15 -7.52
CA ALA A 312 -9.24 6.09 -7.09
C ALA A 312 -9.71 5.21 -8.24
N HIS A 313 -8.84 4.32 -8.69
CA HIS A 313 -9.16 3.32 -9.69
C HIS A 313 -9.88 2.14 -9.05
N ILE A 314 -11.02 1.74 -9.65
CA ILE A 314 -11.89 0.71 -9.12
C ILE A 314 -12.65 0.03 -10.28
N GLY A 315 -12.86 -1.29 -10.18
CA GLY A 315 -13.43 -2.06 -11.28
C GLY A 315 -12.51 -2.12 -12.50
N MET A 316 -12.44 -3.26 -13.14
CA MET A 316 -11.57 -3.45 -14.30
C MET A 316 -12.11 -4.47 -15.26
N MET A 317 -11.97 -4.18 -16.55
CA MET A 317 -12.32 -5.06 -17.66
C MET A 317 -11.24 -5.00 -18.74
N ILE A 318 -10.78 -6.14 -19.24
CA ILE A 318 -10.08 -6.21 -20.52
C ILE A 318 -11.11 -6.64 -21.55
N TYR A 319 -11.50 -5.71 -22.43
CA TYR A 319 -12.58 -5.95 -23.35
C TYR A 319 -12.19 -6.96 -24.44
N GLN A 320 -12.87 -8.10 -24.48
CA GLN A 320 -12.67 -9.17 -25.46
C GLN A 320 -13.94 -9.46 -26.28
N GLY A 321 -15.01 -8.69 -26.05
CA GLY A 321 -16.25 -8.80 -26.77
C GLY A 321 -16.10 -8.46 -28.27
N THR A 322 -17.11 -8.79 -29.04
CA THR A 322 -17.16 -8.52 -30.50
C THR A 322 -18.16 -7.42 -30.86
N GLN A 323 -18.91 -6.91 -29.88
CA GLN A 323 -19.95 -5.91 -30.10
C GLN A 323 -19.35 -4.51 -30.29
N TRP A 324 -18.32 -4.14 -29.53
CA TRP A 324 -17.60 -2.87 -29.67
C TRP A 324 -16.63 -2.90 -30.86
N PRO A 325 -16.27 -1.76 -31.44
CA PRO A 325 -15.29 -1.64 -32.53
C PRO A 325 -13.94 -2.28 -32.18
N GLU A 326 -13.23 -2.71 -33.20
CA GLU A 326 -11.98 -3.46 -33.06
C GLU A 326 -10.90 -2.69 -32.31
N ASN A 327 -10.88 -1.36 -32.45
CA ASN A 327 -9.92 -0.49 -31.71
C ASN A 327 -10.12 -0.45 -30.20
N TYR A 328 -11.22 -0.99 -29.67
CA TYR A 328 -11.44 -1.16 -28.21
C TYR A 328 -11.06 -2.56 -27.71
N ARG A 329 -10.86 -3.52 -28.61
CA ARG A 329 -10.57 -4.92 -28.23
C ARG A 329 -9.18 -5.05 -27.63
N ASN A 330 -9.06 -5.89 -26.61
CA ASN A 330 -7.87 -6.15 -25.81
C ASN A 330 -7.31 -4.90 -25.10
N LYS A 331 -8.07 -3.82 -25.04
CA LYS A 331 -7.77 -2.68 -24.16
C LYS A 331 -8.33 -2.93 -22.77
N LEU A 332 -7.64 -2.41 -21.78
CA LEU A 332 -8.04 -2.44 -20.39
C LEU A 332 -8.82 -1.16 -20.09
N PHE A 333 -9.94 -1.32 -19.41
CA PHE A 333 -10.80 -0.26 -18.90
C PHE A 333 -10.82 -0.34 -17.39
N THR A 334 -10.56 0.76 -16.70
CA THR A 334 -10.74 0.88 -15.26
C THR A 334 -11.54 2.13 -14.94
N LEU A 335 -12.52 2.01 -14.04
CA LEU A 335 -13.28 3.16 -13.60
C LEU A 335 -12.43 4.03 -12.68
N ASN A 336 -12.66 5.33 -12.75
CA ASN A 336 -12.05 6.30 -11.84
C ASN A 336 -13.17 6.98 -11.05
N MET A 337 -13.30 6.62 -9.78
CA MET A 337 -14.41 7.05 -8.92
C MET A 337 -14.51 8.57 -8.83
N HIS A 338 -13.39 9.27 -8.55
CA HIS A 338 -13.36 10.73 -8.44
C HIS A 338 -13.40 11.45 -9.79
N GLY A 339 -12.82 10.80 -10.81
CA GLY A 339 -12.82 11.31 -12.17
C GLY A 339 -14.13 11.07 -12.92
N ARG A 340 -15.00 10.22 -12.38
CA ARG A 340 -16.30 9.87 -12.94
C ARG A 340 -16.20 9.50 -14.43
N ARG A 341 -15.29 8.56 -14.76
CA ARG A 341 -14.97 8.10 -16.10
C ARG A 341 -14.38 6.69 -16.09
N ALA A 342 -14.19 6.13 -17.26
CA ALA A 342 -13.30 5.01 -17.45
C ALA A 342 -11.97 5.47 -18.07
N ASN A 343 -10.85 5.16 -17.41
CA ASN A 343 -9.52 5.28 -17.98
C ASN A 343 -9.27 4.06 -18.87
N VAL A 344 -8.59 4.27 -20.00
CA VAL A 344 -8.33 3.24 -21.01
C VAL A 344 -6.84 3.03 -21.18
N GLU A 345 -6.41 1.77 -21.10
CA GLU A 345 -5.01 1.40 -21.22
C GLU A 345 -4.78 0.43 -22.37
N ARG A 346 -3.69 0.63 -23.09
CA ARG A 346 -3.18 -0.33 -24.07
C ARG A 346 -2.01 -1.08 -23.44
N LEU A 347 -2.14 -2.40 -23.36
CA LEU A 347 -1.12 -3.28 -22.82
C LEU A 347 -0.09 -3.62 -23.89
N GLU A 348 1.16 -3.27 -23.67
CA GLU A 348 2.28 -3.56 -24.59
C GLU A 348 3.35 -4.38 -23.89
N ARG A 349 4.11 -5.15 -24.70
CA ARG A 349 5.28 -5.87 -24.19
C ARG A 349 6.37 -4.88 -23.79
N ASN A 350 6.95 -5.09 -22.58
CA ASN A 350 8.08 -4.34 -22.07
C ASN A 350 9.08 -5.31 -21.43
N GLY A 351 10.17 -5.56 -22.11
CA GLY A 351 11.14 -6.57 -21.68
C GLY A 351 10.52 -7.95 -21.54
N SER A 352 10.59 -8.52 -20.35
CA SER A 352 10.01 -9.83 -20.05
C SER A 352 8.51 -9.77 -19.69
N GLY A 353 7.98 -8.61 -19.34
CA GLY A 353 6.57 -8.41 -18.96
C GLY A 353 5.85 -7.40 -19.84
N TYR A 354 5.08 -6.51 -19.20
CA TYR A 354 4.18 -5.56 -19.86
C TYR A 354 4.33 -4.14 -19.34
N VAL A 355 3.84 -3.17 -20.13
CA VAL A 355 3.61 -1.77 -19.75
C VAL A 355 2.21 -1.34 -20.16
N GLY A 356 1.53 -0.58 -19.32
CA GLY A 356 0.27 0.08 -19.62
C GLY A 356 0.50 1.46 -20.21
N LYS A 357 -0.05 1.70 -21.39
CA LYS A 357 0.01 2.98 -22.11
C LYS A 357 -1.36 3.65 -22.07
N HIS A 358 -1.41 4.89 -21.61
CA HIS A 358 -2.66 5.65 -21.56
C HIS A 358 -3.27 5.87 -22.94
N GLU A 359 -4.55 5.66 -23.03
CA GLU A 359 -5.40 5.95 -24.20
C GLU A 359 -6.47 7.01 -23.79
N PRO A 360 -7.17 7.63 -24.73
CA PRO A 360 -8.22 8.58 -24.37
C PRO A 360 -9.28 7.97 -23.46
N ASP A 361 -9.59 8.67 -22.37
CA ASP A 361 -10.64 8.30 -21.43
C ASP A 361 -12.01 8.27 -22.09
N VAL A 362 -12.92 7.44 -21.57
CA VAL A 362 -14.29 7.27 -22.07
C VAL A 362 -15.31 7.24 -20.94
N PHE A 363 -16.59 7.23 -21.28
CA PHE A 363 -17.71 7.03 -20.37
C PHE A 363 -17.73 8.06 -19.21
N PHE A 364 -17.59 9.34 -19.58
CA PHE A 364 -17.63 10.44 -18.62
C PHE A 364 -19.03 10.65 -18.06
N SER A 365 -19.15 10.87 -16.75
CA SER A 365 -20.41 11.30 -16.14
C SER A 365 -20.31 12.70 -15.56
N ASP A 366 -21.26 13.57 -15.89
CA ASP A 366 -21.44 14.88 -15.24
C ASP A 366 -22.27 14.77 -13.94
N ASP A 367 -22.83 13.61 -13.64
CA ASP A 367 -23.57 13.36 -12.41
C ASP A 367 -22.63 13.36 -11.18
N PRO A 368 -22.81 14.25 -10.20
CA PRO A 368 -21.99 14.27 -8.99
C PRO A 368 -22.16 13.03 -8.11
N TRP A 369 -23.28 12.30 -8.27
CA TRP A 369 -23.56 11.05 -7.57
C TRP A 369 -22.92 9.82 -8.20
N PHE A 370 -22.44 9.92 -9.44
CA PHE A 370 -21.81 8.77 -10.11
C PHE A 370 -20.55 8.31 -9.37
N ARG A 371 -20.60 7.05 -8.92
CA ARG A 371 -19.49 6.31 -8.27
C ARG A 371 -19.39 4.93 -8.92
N GLY A 372 -18.88 4.89 -10.16
CA GLY A 372 -18.68 3.62 -10.84
C GLY A 372 -17.73 2.72 -10.04
N ILE A 373 -18.19 1.51 -9.67
CA ILE A 373 -17.47 0.61 -8.76
C ILE A 373 -17.03 -0.70 -9.43
N GLU A 374 -17.74 -1.18 -10.43
CA GLU A 374 -17.39 -2.38 -11.20
C GLU A 374 -17.69 -2.18 -12.68
N ILE A 375 -16.87 -2.77 -13.55
CA ILE A 375 -17.10 -2.80 -15.00
C ILE A 375 -16.82 -4.20 -15.54
N SER A 376 -17.71 -4.72 -16.38
CA SER A 376 -17.59 -6.08 -16.95
C SER A 376 -18.14 -6.14 -18.37
N THR A 377 -17.62 -7.08 -19.15
CA THR A 377 -18.25 -7.44 -20.43
C THR A 377 -19.42 -8.38 -20.16
N GLY A 378 -20.59 -8.05 -20.69
CA GLY A 378 -21.77 -8.92 -20.64
C GLY A 378 -21.81 -9.98 -21.75
N PRO A 379 -22.77 -10.91 -21.66
CA PRO A 379 -22.91 -12.03 -22.60
C PRO A 379 -23.23 -11.59 -24.04
N ASP A 380 -23.83 -10.43 -24.22
CA ASP A 380 -24.11 -9.81 -25.53
C ASP A 380 -22.92 -9.04 -26.11
N GLY A 381 -21.81 -9.00 -25.41
CA GLY A 381 -20.60 -8.25 -25.76
C GLY A 381 -20.64 -6.75 -25.42
N SER A 382 -21.72 -6.25 -24.81
CA SER A 382 -21.76 -4.89 -24.25
C SER A 382 -20.91 -4.78 -22.97
N GLY A 383 -20.50 -3.55 -22.61
CA GLY A 383 -19.95 -3.27 -21.30
C GLY A 383 -21.05 -2.94 -20.30
N PHE A 384 -20.87 -3.34 -19.04
CA PHE A 384 -21.80 -3.00 -17.97
C PHE A 384 -21.03 -2.30 -16.86
N ILE A 385 -21.60 -1.21 -16.34
CA ILE A 385 -21.01 -0.40 -15.27
C ILE A 385 -21.98 -0.41 -14.08
N LEU A 386 -21.52 -0.89 -12.92
CA LEU A 386 -22.20 -0.70 -11.65
C LEU A 386 -21.86 0.68 -11.11
N ASP A 387 -22.90 1.46 -10.79
CA ASP A 387 -22.80 2.75 -10.13
C ASP A 387 -23.36 2.62 -8.71
N TRP A 388 -22.45 2.76 -7.72
CA TRP A 388 -22.80 2.74 -6.31
C TRP A 388 -23.72 3.91 -5.93
N SER A 389 -23.66 5.01 -6.70
CA SER A 389 -24.50 6.21 -6.54
C SER A 389 -24.45 6.82 -5.15
N ASP A 390 -23.37 7.50 -4.86
CA ASP A 390 -23.13 8.20 -3.60
C ASP A 390 -22.37 9.52 -3.86
N THR A 391 -22.40 10.46 -2.93
CA THR A 391 -21.58 11.69 -3.01
C THR A 391 -20.29 11.57 -2.20
N GLY A 392 -20.25 10.63 -1.26
CA GLY A 392 -19.10 10.34 -0.42
C GLY A 392 -18.04 9.46 -1.08
N GLU A 393 -17.09 9.07 -0.28
CA GLU A 393 -16.09 8.07 -0.60
C GLU A 393 -15.79 7.20 0.62
N CYS A 394 -15.01 6.13 0.41
CA CYS A 394 -14.70 5.14 1.43
C CYS A 394 -13.98 5.66 2.70
N HIS A 395 -13.44 6.88 2.69
CA HIS A 395 -12.73 7.47 3.82
C HIS A 395 -13.54 8.52 4.59
N GLU A 396 -14.73 8.87 4.13
CA GLU A 396 -15.46 10.01 4.66
C GLU A 396 -16.33 9.66 5.87
N SER A 397 -16.55 10.66 6.69
CA SER A 397 -17.48 10.61 7.82
C SER A 397 -18.90 11.00 7.42
N THR A 398 -19.14 11.22 6.14
CA THR A 398 -20.36 11.83 5.61
C THR A 398 -21.59 10.93 5.59
N GLY A 399 -21.43 9.63 5.78
CA GLY A 399 -22.53 8.67 5.70
C GLY A 399 -22.48 7.81 4.43
N VAL A 400 -23.48 6.97 4.28
CA VAL A 400 -23.66 6.08 3.13
C VAL A 400 -25.09 6.14 2.66
N HIS A 401 -25.29 6.36 1.36
CA HIS A 401 -26.63 6.38 0.75
C HIS A 401 -27.00 4.98 0.26
N ARG A 402 -27.79 4.23 1.05
CA ARG A 402 -28.10 2.80 0.83
C ARG A 402 -29.28 2.53 -0.10
N THR A 403 -30.05 3.56 -0.47
CA THR A 403 -31.31 3.42 -1.20
C THR A 403 -31.22 3.79 -2.67
N SER A 404 -30.03 4.17 -3.16
CA SER A 404 -29.70 4.40 -4.57
C SER A 404 -28.76 3.35 -5.13
N GLY A 405 -28.69 3.24 -6.43
CA GLY A 405 -27.81 2.33 -7.15
C GLY A 405 -28.28 2.11 -8.57
N ARG A 406 -27.35 1.97 -9.52
CA ARG A 406 -27.67 1.88 -10.95
C ARG A 406 -26.74 0.93 -11.68
N ILE A 407 -27.22 0.43 -12.80
CA ILE A 407 -26.44 -0.37 -13.72
C ILE A 407 -26.64 0.19 -15.12
N PHE A 408 -25.54 0.66 -15.73
CA PHE A 408 -25.55 1.15 -17.09
C PHE A 408 -24.99 0.08 -18.03
N ARG A 409 -25.69 -0.16 -19.16
CA ARG A 409 -25.20 -0.97 -20.27
C ARG A 409 -24.67 -0.07 -21.37
N ILE A 410 -23.47 -0.36 -21.86
CA ILE A 410 -22.77 0.39 -22.90
C ILE A 410 -22.67 -0.51 -24.14
N SER A 411 -23.45 -0.24 -25.15
CA SER A 411 -23.47 -0.97 -26.43
C SER A 411 -22.94 -0.12 -27.57
N TYR A 412 -22.54 -0.75 -28.68
CA TYR A 412 -22.18 -0.07 -29.91
C TYR A 412 -23.16 -0.49 -31.00
N GLY A 413 -23.94 0.47 -31.50
CA GLY A 413 -25.07 0.16 -32.39
C GLY A 413 -26.19 -0.58 -31.63
N GLU A 414 -26.95 -1.41 -32.39
CA GLU A 414 -28.00 -2.25 -31.82
C GLU A 414 -27.43 -3.50 -31.13
N ALA A 415 -27.99 -3.85 -29.99
CA ALA A 415 -27.62 -5.06 -29.25
C ALA A 415 -28.09 -6.30 -30.04
N LYS A 416 -27.27 -7.33 -30.00
CA LYS A 416 -27.59 -8.61 -30.59
C LYS A 416 -27.82 -9.62 -29.47
N LYS A 417 -28.88 -10.42 -29.62
CA LYS A 417 -29.10 -11.56 -28.71
C LYS A 417 -27.85 -12.48 -28.74
N PRO A 418 -27.23 -12.79 -27.59
CA PRO A 418 -26.06 -13.64 -27.56
C PRO A 418 -26.37 -15.07 -27.97
N ASP A 419 -25.44 -15.76 -28.64
CA ASP A 419 -25.51 -17.20 -28.83
C ASP A 419 -24.95 -17.91 -27.58
N LEU A 420 -25.78 -18.14 -26.60
CA LEU A 420 -25.42 -18.77 -25.33
C LEU A 420 -24.98 -20.26 -25.49
N LYS A 421 -25.10 -20.85 -26.70
CA LYS A 421 -24.67 -22.24 -26.94
C LYS A 421 -23.16 -22.41 -27.06
N VAL A 422 -22.43 -21.34 -27.30
CA VAL A 422 -20.95 -21.38 -27.44
C VAL A 422 -20.24 -21.83 -26.14
N GLY A 423 -20.86 -21.67 -24.98
CA GLY A 423 -20.31 -22.09 -23.70
C GLY A 423 -20.56 -23.54 -23.27
N GLN A 424 -21.42 -24.28 -23.96
CA GLN A 424 -21.68 -25.68 -23.62
C GLN A 424 -20.56 -26.65 -24.03
N ALA A 425 -19.55 -26.19 -24.77
CA ALA A 425 -18.47 -27.02 -25.32
C ALA A 425 -17.20 -27.07 -24.41
N SER A 426 -17.11 -26.30 -23.32
CA SER A 426 -15.98 -26.41 -22.40
C SER A 426 -16.23 -27.52 -21.39
N SER A 427 -15.30 -28.47 -21.30
CA SER A 427 -15.28 -29.57 -20.31
C SER A 427 -15.11 -29.09 -18.87
N LEU A 428 -15.12 -27.80 -18.61
CA LEU A 428 -15.12 -27.17 -17.30
C LEU A 428 -16.55 -26.89 -16.89
N PRO A 429 -17.02 -27.41 -15.74
CA PRO A 429 -18.39 -27.16 -15.29
C PRO A 429 -18.63 -25.66 -15.09
N SER A 430 -19.54 -25.10 -15.88
CA SER A 430 -20.18 -23.78 -15.69
C SER A 430 -19.25 -22.64 -15.29
N ALA A 431 -18.19 -22.36 -16.07
CA ALA A 431 -17.47 -21.10 -15.92
C ALA A 431 -18.25 -19.96 -16.62
N PRO A 432 -18.35 -18.76 -16.03
CA PRO A 432 -18.97 -17.58 -16.66
C PRO A 432 -18.25 -17.08 -17.92
N TRP A 433 -17.27 -17.81 -18.39
CA TRP A 433 -16.46 -17.58 -19.59
C TRP A 433 -17.09 -18.09 -20.89
N ALA A 434 -18.32 -18.53 -20.84
CA ALA A 434 -19.02 -19.17 -21.99
C ALA A 434 -19.00 -18.32 -23.27
N TRP A 435 -18.87 -17.00 -23.17
CA TRP A 435 -18.82 -16.05 -24.30
C TRP A 435 -17.44 -15.46 -24.57
N ARG A 436 -16.43 -15.75 -23.74
CA ARG A 436 -15.03 -15.41 -24.08
C ARG A 436 -14.44 -16.48 -24.98
N LYS A 437 -13.51 -16.06 -25.86
CA LYS A 437 -12.75 -17.03 -26.63
C LYS A 437 -11.94 -17.90 -25.65
N PRO A 438 -11.95 -19.24 -25.87
CA PRO A 438 -11.09 -20.12 -25.05
C PRO A 438 -9.63 -19.69 -25.19
N LEU A 439 -8.86 -19.86 -24.11
CA LEU A 439 -7.41 -19.66 -24.15
C LEU A 439 -6.77 -20.58 -25.19
N PRO A 440 -5.58 -20.22 -25.70
CA PRO A 440 -4.76 -21.14 -26.48
C PRO A 440 -4.57 -22.46 -25.73
N GLN A 441 -4.56 -23.55 -26.43
CA GLN A 441 -4.27 -24.86 -25.82
C GLN A 441 -2.81 -24.85 -25.31
N SER A 442 -2.60 -25.33 -24.08
CA SER A 442 -1.26 -25.44 -23.51
C SER A 442 -0.39 -26.42 -24.30
N ASP A 443 0.80 -25.99 -24.72
CA ASP A 443 1.76 -26.81 -25.47
C ASP A 443 3.18 -26.28 -25.27
N LEU A 444 4.06 -27.12 -24.75
CA LEU A 444 5.48 -26.76 -24.56
C LEU A 444 6.26 -26.56 -25.87
N LYS A 445 5.71 -26.98 -27.01
CA LYS A 445 6.29 -26.81 -28.34
C LYS A 445 5.57 -25.76 -29.18
N GLY A 446 4.52 -25.16 -28.64
CA GLY A 446 3.71 -24.15 -29.27
C GLY A 446 4.35 -22.76 -29.31
N ASP A 447 3.53 -21.74 -29.55
CA ASP A 447 3.98 -20.36 -29.43
C ASP A 447 4.33 -19.98 -27.98
N GLU A 448 4.80 -18.73 -27.75
CA GLU A 448 5.24 -18.33 -26.40
C GLU A 448 4.13 -18.43 -25.36
N HIS A 449 2.88 -18.10 -25.73
CA HIS A 449 1.75 -18.10 -24.79
C HIS A 449 1.32 -19.54 -24.45
N GLN A 450 1.34 -20.44 -25.45
CA GLN A 450 1.06 -21.85 -25.23
C GLN A 450 2.09 -22.49 -24.29
N ARG A 451 3.38 -22.13 -24.44
CA ARG A 451 4.44 -22.61 -23.52
C ARG A 451 4.29 -22.05 -22.12
N VAL A 452 3.93 -20.77 -21.99
CA VAL A 452 3.63 -20.14 -20.69
C VAL A 452 2.47 -20.85 -19.99
N LEU A 453 1.37 -21.11 -20.70
CA LEU A 453 0.23 -21.84 -20.16
C LEU A 453 0.62 -23.25 -19.73
N ALA A 454 1.41 -23.96 -20.55
CA ALA A 454 1.90 -25.31 -20.21
C ALA A 454 2.78 -25.31 -18.95
N LEU A 455 3.66 -24.31 -18.78
CA LEU A 455 4.46 -24.15 -17.58
C LEU A 455 3.60 -23.87 -16.34
N ARG A 456 2.60 -23.00 -16.46
CA ARG A 456 1.67 -22.69 -15.38
C ARG A 456 0.84 -23.92 -15.01
N GLU A 457 0.31 -24.65 -15.98
CA GLU A 457 -0.43 -25.89 -15.74
C GLU A 457 0.41 -26.95 -15.05
N MET A 458 1.65 -27.16 -15.50
CA MET A 458 2.59 -28.10 -14.89
C MET A 458 2.91 -27.77 -13.43
N THR A 459 2.96 -26.50 -13.07
CA THR A 459 3.44 -26.02 -11.76
C THR A 459 2.34 -25.50 -10.84
N GLN A 460 1.08 -25.48 -11.28
CA GLN A 460 -0.03 -24.83 -10.57
C GLN A 460 -0.31 -25.35 -9.15
N PHE A 461 0.04 -26.61 -8.89
CA PHE A 461 -0.15 -27.23 -7.57
C PHE A 461 1.17 -27.33 -6.77
N TRP A 462 2.26 -26.75 -7.28
CA TRP A 462 3.48 -26.63 -6.48
C TRP A 462 3.31 -25.43 -5.56
N PRO A 463 3.51 -25.58 -4.25
CA PRO A 463 3.29 -24.48 -3.33
C PRO A 463 4.28 -23.34 -3.60
N ILE A 464 3.80 -22.12 -3.49
CA ILE A 464 4.62 -20.91 -3.66
C ILE A 464 5.13 -20.42 -2.30
N ASP A 465 6.40 -20.06 -2.24
CA ASP A 465 7.05 -19.53 -1.04
C ASP A 465 7.25 -18.01 -1.19
N LEU A 466 6.35 -17.25 -0.61
CA LEU A 466 6.32 -15.78 -0.74
C LEU A 466 7.00 -15.03 0.40
N ILE A 467 7.24 -15.63 1.55
CA ILE A 467 7.43 -14.83 2.77
C ILE A 467 8.73 -15.14 3.50
N THR A 468 9.05 -16.41 3.69
CA THR A 468 10.08 -16.80 4.64
C THR A 468 11.36 -17.23 3.99
N GLY A 469 11.32 -17.64 2.73
CA GLY A 469 12.41 -18.38 2.13
C GLY A 469 12.66 -19.74 2.82
N GLU A 470 11.81 -20.09 3.75
CA GLU A 470 11.78 -21.43 4.35
C GLU A 470 10.77 -22.23 3.55
N ALA A 471 11.16 -23.41 3.11
CA ALA A 471 10.30 -24.28 2.32
C ALA A 471 8.94 -24.44 3.01
N HIS A 472 7.85 -24.11 2.33
CA HIS A 472 6.50 -24.38 2.82
C HIS A 472 6.42 -25.86 3.24
N PRO A 473 5.73 -26.21 4.34
CA PRO A 473 5.62 -27.59 4.81
C PRO A 473 5.12 -28.60 3.76
N GLN A 474 4.45 -28.09 2.72
CA GLN A 474 3.97 -28.87 1.56
C GLN A 474 4.95 -28.88 0.38
N SER A 475 6.24 -28.62 0.58
CA SER A 475 7.22 -28.62 -0.51
C SER A 475 7.16 -29.93 -1.33
N VAL A 476 7.24 -29.77 -2.64
CA VAL A 476 7.24 -30.88 -3.60
C VAL A 476 8.43 -31.81 -3.28
N LYS A 477 8.18 -33.06 -2.90
CA LYS A 477 9.24 -34.01 -2.55
C LYS A 477 10.09 -34.43 -3.76
N GLU A 478 9.47 -34.48 -4.93
CA GLU A 478 10.11 -34.78 -6.21
C GLU A 478 9.61 -33.78 -7.27
N VAL A 479 10.54 -33.16 -7.97
CA VAL A 479 10.24 -32.21 -9.05
C VAL A 479 10.18 -32.98 -10.35
N GLN A 480 8.97 -33.35 -10.78
CA GLN A 480 8.79 -33.89 -12.12
C GLN A 480 8.92 -32.78 -13.15
N GLY A 481 9.74 -33.00 -14.19
CA GLY A 481 9.92 -32.02 -15.28
C GLY A 481 10.97 -30.93 -15.02
N LEU A 482 11.85 -31.05 -14.01
CA LEU A 482 12.95 -30.11 -13.79
C LEU A 482 13.84 -29.97 -15.03
N GLU A 483 14.15 -31.09 -15.73
CA GLU A 483 14.94 -31.05 -16.98
C GLU A 483 14.28 -30.19 -18.06
N THR A 484 12.94 -30.24 -18.16
CA THR A 484 12.18 -29.38 -19.07
C THR A 484 12.31 -27.90 -18.71
N LEU A 485 12.24 -27.55 -17.40
CA LEU A 485 12.45 -26.17 -16.95
C LEU A 485 13.85 -25.68 -17.28
N LEU A 486 14.86 -26.51 -17.05
CA LEU A 486 16.27 -26.19 -17.36
C LEU A 486 16.52 -26.03 -18.87
N ASP A 487 15.94 -26.91 -19.70
CA ASP A 487 16.02 -26.81 -21.14
C ASP A 487 15.41 -25.52 -21.68
N LEU A 488 14.19 -25.17 -21.21
CA LEU A 488 13.54 -23.91 -21.58
C LEU A 488 14.32 -22.69 -21.07
N ALA A 489 14.84 -22.71 -19.85
CA ALA A 489 15.63 -21.61 -19.31
C ALA A 489 16.91 -21.36 -20.14
N LYS A 490 17.48 -22.42 -20.70
CA LYS A 490 18.70 -22.35 -21.50
C LYS A 490 18.45 -21.99 -22.96
N ASN A 491 17.40 -22.57 -23.58
CA ASN A 491 17.24 -22.60 -25.03
C ASN A 491 16.07 -21.78 -25.57
N ASP A 492 15.09 -21.43 -24.72
CA ASP A 492 13.95 -20.62 -25.16
C ASP A 492 14.38 -19.18 -25.52
N THR A 493 13.71 -18.61 -26.48
CA THR A 493 14.00 -17.23 -26.95
C THR A 493 13.03 -16.21 -26.38
N SER A 494 11.88 -16.66 -25.85
CA SER A 494 10.84 -15.78 -25.31
C SER A 494 11.19 -15.27 -23.92
N SER A 495 11.14 -13.96 -23.76
CA SER A 495 11.32 -13.32 -22.46
C SER A 495 10.16 -13.59 -21.50
N LEU A 496 8.93 -13.81 -22.00
CA LEU A 496 7.77 -14.16 -21.17
C LEU A 496 7.88 -15.59 -20.60
N VAL A 497 8.39 -16.52 -21.39
CA VAL A 497 8.72 -17.88 -20.91
C VAL A 497 9.78 -17.82 -19.81
N HIS A 498 10.84 -17.03 -20.01
CA HIS A 498 11.88 -16.83 -18.99
C HIS A 498 11.34 -16.17 -17.71
N LEU A 499 10.41 -15.19 -17.85
CA LEU A 499 9.74 -14.58 -16.68
C LEU A 499 8.90 -15.61 -15.91
N THR A 500 8.20 -16.47 -16.62
CA THR A 500 7.43 -17.56 -16.01
C THR A 500 8.34 -18.55 -15.27
N LEU A 501 9.50 -18.88 -15.85
CA LEU A 501 10.51 -19.73 -15.20
C LEU A 501 11.12 -19.04 -13.96
N ALA A 502 11.38 -17.73 -14.03
CA ALA A 502 11.85 -16.94 -12.88
C ALA A 502 10.82 -16.92 -11.73
N SER A 503 9.53 -16.77 -12.08
CA SER A 503 8.42 -16.92 -11.14
C SER A 503 8.39 -18.34 -10.51
N THR A 504 8.64 -19.37 -11.30
CA THR A 504 8.64 -20.78 -10.87
C THR A 504 9.75 -21.09 -9.85
N LEU A 505 10.83 -20.30 -9.79
CA LEU A 505 11.87 -20.48 -8.78
C LEU A 505 11.30 -20.57 -7.36
N GLN A 506 10.30 -19.75 -7.03
CA GLN A 506 9.68 -19.73 -5.72
C GLN A 506 8.77 -20.95 -5.45
N ARG A 507 8.44 -21.72 -6.47
CA ARG A 507 7.70 -22.98 -6.38
C ARG A 507 8.61 -24.21 -6.27
N LEU A 508 9.91 -24.05 -6.58
CA LEU A 508 10.89 -25.12 -6.50
C LEU A 508 11.38 -25.31 -5.05
N PRO A 509 11.66 -26.55 -4.64
CA PRO A 509 12.46 -26.81 -3.45
C PRO A 509 13.80 -26.07 -3.54
N LEU A 510 14.25 -25.52 -2.41
CA LEU A 510 15.38 -24.60 -2.38
C LEU A 510 16.66 -25.17 -3.01
N LYS A 511 16.89 -26.51 -2.84
CA LYS A 511 18.06 -27.23 -3.43
C LYS A 511 18.13 -27.18 -4.96
N HIS A 512 17.00 -27.02 -5.66
CA HIS A 512 16.92 -27.01 -7.13
C HIS A 512 16.87 -25.58 -7.71
N ARG A 513 16.68 -24.55 -6.88
CA ARG A 513 16.66 -23.16 -7.34
C ARG A 513 17.97 -22.69 -7.99
N PRO A 514 19.17 -23.06 -7.47
CA PRO A 514 20.43 -22.66 -8.10
C PRO A 514 20.59 -23.18 -9.54
N GLU A 515 20.12 -24.40 -9.82
CA GLU A 515 20.23 -25.01 -11.15
C GLU A 515 19.44 -24.22 -12.20
N LEU A 516 18.20 -23.83 -11.88
CA LEU A 516 17.37 -23.01 -12.77
C LEU A 516 17.86 -21.56 -12.83
N ALA A 517 18.22 -20.96 -11.70
CA ALA A 517 18.64 -19.57 -11.62
C ALA A 517 19.92 -19.29 -12.43
N VAL A 518 20.91 -20.21 -12.42
CA VAL A 518 22.14 -20.02 -13.16
C VAL A 518 21.91 -19.94 -14.67
N GLU A 519 20.97 -20.74 -15.21
CA GLU A 519 20.64 -20.66 -16.63
C GLU A 519 19.99 -19.33 -17.00
N LEU A 520 19.09 -18.82 -16.16
CA LEU A 520 18.48 -17.49 -16.37
C LEU A 520 19.50 -16.34 -16.27
N LEU A 521 20.41 -16.40 -15.28
CA LEU A 521 21.43 -15.36 -15.06
C LEU A 521 22.49 -15.26 -16.18
N LYS A 522 22.59 -16.25 -17.04
CA LYS A 522 23.47 -16.22 -18.23
C LYS A 522 22.96 -15.27 -19.32
N HIS A 523 21.68 -14.95 -19.33
CA HIS A 523 21.08 -14.08 -20.35
C HIS A 523 21.33 -12.60 -20.03
N ALA A 524 22.45 -12.05 -20.51
CA ALA A 524 22.84 -10.65 -20.26
C ALA A 524 21.75 -9.61 -20.65
N LYS A 525 20.88 -9.94 -21.60
CA LYS A 525 19.78 -9.07 -22.05
C LYS A 525 18.79 -8.67 -20.93
N TYR A 526 18.78 -9.38 -19.79
CA TYR A 526 17.88 -9.11 -18.67
C TYR A 526 18.52 -8.26 -17.55
N ALA A 527 19.74 -7.78 -17.71
CA ALA A 527 20.42 -6.99 -16.68
C ALA A 527 19.60 -5.76 -16.22
N ASP A 528 18.95 -5.09 -17.18
CA ASP A 528 18.11 -3.91 -16.96
C ASP A 528 16.62 -4.17 -17.19
N ASP A 529 16.22 -5.44 -17.30
CA ASP A 529 14.82 -5.80 -17.44
C ASP A 529 14.01 -5.37 -16.20
N PRO A 530 12.80 -4.80 -16.34
CA PRO A 530 12.03 -4.28 -15.22
C PRO A 530 11.53 -5.36 -14.26
N PHE A 531 11.50 -6.65 -14.66
CA PHE A 531 10.92 -7.74 -13.87
C PHE A 531 11.93 -8.84 -13.54
N MET A 532 12.74 -9.27 -14.50
CA MET A 532 13.61 -10.46 -14.37
C MET A 532 14.55 -10.39 -13.16
N PRO A 533 15.29 -9.28 -12.91
CA PRO A 533 16.19 -9.21 -11.76
C PRO A 533 15.47 -9.43 -10.43
N TYR A 534 14.27 -8.89 -10.29
CA TYR A 534 13.46 -9.03 -9.08
C TYR A 534 12.97 -10.46 -8.89
N MET A 535 12.36 -11.05 -9.92
CA MET A 535 11.79 -12.39 -9.84
C MET A 535 12.85 -13.46 -9.58
N VAL A 536 14.01 -13.36 -10.20
CA VAL A 536 15.16 -14.23 -9.92
C VAL A 536 15.64 -14.01 -8.49
N TRP A 537 15.76 -12.74 -8.04
CA TRP A 537 16.17 -12.41 -6.68
C TRP A 537 15.23 -13.00 -5.64
N TYR A 538 13.93 -12.89 -5.81
CA TYR A 538 12.95 -13.47 -4.88
C TYR A 538 13.14 -14.98 -4.74
N GLY A 539 13.38 -15.67 -5.85
CA GLY A 539 13.63 -17.10 -5.85
C GLY A 539 14.90 -17.53 -5.13
N ILE A 540 16.01 -16.78 -5.27
CA ILE A 540 17.32 -17.16 -4.75
C ILE A 540 17.68 -16.52 -3.41
N SER A 541 17.00 -15.47 -2.99
CA SER A 541 17.30 -14.74 -1.75
C SER A 541 17.36 -15.62 -0.50
N PRO A 542 16.52 -16.67 -0.34
CA PRO A 542 16.60 -17.57 0.80
C PRO A 542 17.90 -18.36 0.92
N LEU A 543 18.63 -18.53 -0.19
CA LEU A 543 19.94 -19.18 -0.19
C LEU A 543 20.97 -18.45 0.67
N ALA A 544 20.82 -17.15 0.88
CA ALA A 544 21.72 -16.38 1.73
C ALA A 544 21.84 -16.99 3.15
N LYS A 545 20.75 -17.57 3.67
CA LYS A 545 20.72 -18.24 4.98
C LYS A 545 20.94 -19.77 4.85
N ALA A 546 20.30 -20.38 3.85
CA ALA A 546 20.22 -21.85 3.76
C ALA A 546 21.42 -22.48 3.05
N ASP A 547 21.97 -21.84 2.01
CA ASP A 547 23.15 -22.30 1.25
C ASP A 547 23.92 -21.11 0.68
N PRO A 548 24.65 -20.34 1.52
CA PRO A 548 25.44 -19.19 1.05
C PRO A 548 26.46 -19.54 -0.02
N ALA A 549 26.96 -20.78 -0.03
CA ALA A 549 27.96 -21.22 -1.02
C ALA A 549 27.34 -21.35 -2.43
N ALA A 550 26.10 -21.84 -2.53
CA ALA A 550 25.38 -21.85 -3.80
C ALA A 550 25.12 -20.43 -4.28
N LEU A 551 24.76 -19.48 -3.37
CA LEU A 551 24.54 -18.09 -3.72
C LEU A 551 25.83 -17.41 -4.23
N VAL A 552 26.99 -17.72 -3.65
CA VAL A 552 28.31 -17.25 -4.16
C VAL A 552 28.53 -17.73 -5.59
N LYS A 553 28.26 -19.01 -5.89
CA LYS A 553 28.40 -19.54 -7.27
C LYS A 553 27.48 -18.81 -8.25
N LEU A 554 26.25 -18.50 -7.84
CA LEU A 554 25.32 -17.70 -8.66
C LEU A 554 25.86 -16.30 -8.90
N ALA A 555 26.42 -15.65 -7.89
CA ALA A 555 27.04 -14.31 -8.02
C ALA A 555 28.22 -14.31 -9.01
N GLN A 556 29.05 -15.35 -9.01
CA GLN A 556 30.18 -15.49 -9.94
C GLN A 556 29.72 -15.63 -11.41
N ALA A 557 28.56 -16.28 -11.63
CA ALA A 557 27.95 -16.42 -12.94
C ALA A 557 27.09 -15.20 -13.34
N CYS A 558 26.73 -14.33 -12.40
CA CYS A 558 25.80 -13.24 -12.60
C CYS A 558 26.47 -12.07 -13.32
N SER A 559 25.86 -11.66 -14.44
CA SER A 559 26.24 -10.45 -15.19
C SER A 559 25.29 -9.27 -14.94
N TRP A 560 24.28 -9.41 -14.06
CA TRP A 560 23.27 -8.40 -13.78
C TRP A 560 23.66 -7.56 -12.56
N PRO A 561 23.97 -6.26 -12.71
CA PRO A 561 24.46 -5.44 -11.60
C PRO A 561 23.49 -5.39 -10.41
N LYS A 562 22.19 -5.21 -10.67
CA LYS A 562 21.16 -5.16 -9.61
C LYS A 562 21.14 -6.45 -8.79
N THR A 563 21.07 -7.60 -9.45
CA THR A 563 21.02 -8.90 -8.75
C THR A 563 22.32 -9.17 -8.00
N LEU A 564 23.47 -8.84 -8.57
CA LEU A 564 24.75 -8.98 -7.91
C LEU A 564 24.86 -8.09 -6.65
N LYS A 565 24.37 -6.86 -6.73
CA LYS A 565 24.26 -5.94 -5.59
C LYS A 565 23.44 -6.57 -4.47
N TRP A 566 22.26 -7.10 -4.77
CA TRP A 566 21.39 -7.72 -3.77
C TRP A 566 21.95 -9.01 -3.17
N ILE A 567 22.60 -9.85 -3.99
CA ILE A 567 23.32 -11.02 -3.49
C ILE A 567 24.41 -10.58 -2.50
N THR A 568 25.25 -9.62 -2.88
CA THR A 568 26.35 -9.16 -2.03
C THR A 568 25.82 -8.55 -0.73
N ARG A 569 24.77 -7.74 -0.81
CA ARG A 569 24.09 -7.16 0.36
C ARG A 569 23.62 -8.26 1.33
N SER A 570 23.01 -9.31 0.82
CA SER A 570 22.49 -10.40 1.66
C SER A 570 23.60 -11.25 2.31
N LEU A 571 24.77 -11.37 1.66
CA LEU A 571 25.91 -12.12 2.17
C LEU A 571 26.72 -11.37 3.22
N THR A 572 26.46 -10.09 3.49
CA THR A 572 27.17 -9.34 4.55
C THR A 572 27.00 -9.93 5.94
N ASN A 573 25.93 -10.71 6.18
CA ASN A 573 25.70 -11.47 7.41
C ASN A 573 26.33 -12.86 7.40
N GLN A 574 27.07 -13.22 6.33
CA GLN A 574 27.75 -14.50 6.12
C GLN A 574 29.22 -14.25 5.78
N PRO A 575 30.09 -13.94 6.79
CA PRO A 575 31.44 -13.43 6.57
C PRO A 575 32.32 -14.31 5.67
N GLU A 576 32.23 -15.64 5.80
CA GLU A 576 33.02 -16.58 4.99
C GLU A 576 32.58 -16.53 3.51
N ALA A 577 31.27 -16.54 3.26
CA ALA A 577 30.72 -16.48 1.91
C ALA A 577 31.02 -15.13 1.24
N LEU A 578 30.85 -14.01 1.98
CA LEU A 578 31.22 -12.69 1.48
C LEU A 578 32.71 -12.62 1.13
N ASN A 579 33.57 -13.12 2.01
CA ASN A 579 35.02 -13.14 1.78
C ASN A 579 35.38 -13.96 0.54
N HIS A 580 34.76 -15.14 0.38
CA HIS A 580 34.95 -15.99 -0.81
C HIS A 580 34.48 -15.26 -2.09
N LEU A 581 33.33 -14.60 -2.05
CA LEU A 581 32.82 -13.83 -3.16
C LEU A 581 33.78 -12.71 -3.57
N LEU A 582 34.22 -11.89 -2.61
CA LEU A 582 35.15 -10.77 -2.85
C LEU A 582 36.51 -11.21 -3.38
N SER A 583 37.04 -12.35 -2.90
CA SER A 583 38.35 -12.86 -3.32
C SER A 583 38.37 -13.36 -4.76
N GLN A 584 37.22 -13.71 -5.33
CA GLN A 584 37.10 -14.23 -6.69
C GLN A 584 36.37 -13.28 -7.66
N ALA A 585 36.07 -12.08 -7.22
CA ALA A 585 35.33 -11.10 -8.00
C ALA A 585 36.13 -10.61 -9.21
N LYS A 586 35.45 -10.44 -10.33
CA LYS A 586 35.99 -9.81 -11.53
C LYS A 586 35.93 -8.29 -11.44
N PRO A 587 36.82 -7.53 -12.07
CA PRO A 587 36.83 -6.06 -12.00
C PRO A 587 35.48 -5.42 -12.26
N ALA A 588 34.73 -5.89 -13.27
CA ALA A 588 33.41 -5.37 -13.63
C ALA A 588 32.30 -5.62 -12.56
N GLN A 589 32.56 -6.47 -11.58
CA GLN A 589 31.58 -6.82 -10.54
C GLN A 589 31.71 -5.95 -9.29
N PHE A 590 32.86 -5.31 -9.08
CA PHE A 590 33.16 -4.60 -7.82
C PHE A 590 32.21 -3.44 -7.56
N SER A 591 31.81 -2.64 -8.56
CA SER A 591 30.89 -1.51 -8.35
C SER A 591 29.60 -1.98 -7.68
N ALA A 592 28.93 -2.98 -8.25
CA ALA A 592 27.69 -3.54 -7.70
C ALA A 592 27.89 -4.19 -6.32
N MET A 593 29.04 -4.83 -6.10
CA MET A 593 29.35 -5.45 -4.80
C MET A 593 29.58 -4.38 -3.72
N LEU A 594 30.31 -3.32 -4.00
CA LEU A 594 30.57 -2.22 -3.08
C LEU A 594 29.28 -1.47 -2.72
N GLU A 595 28.40 -1.25 -3.71
CA GLU A 595 27.07 -0.70 -3.48
C GLU A 595 26.24 -1.60 -2.55
N GLY A 596 26.23 -2.91 -2.79
CA GLY A 596 25.52 -3.87 -1.96
C GLY A 596 26.02 -3.90 -0.52
N MET A 597 27.35 -3.85 -0.32
CA MET A 597 27.95 -3.75 1.01
C MET A 597 27.59 -2.42 1.68
N SER A 598 27.69 -1.31 0.96
CA SER A 598 27.34 0.02 1.47
C SER A 598 25.88 0.10 1.91
N GLU A 599 24.96 -0.46 1.11
CA GLU A 599 23.53 -0.53 1.49
C GLU A 599 23.31 -1.40 2.74
N ALA A 600 23.99 -2.56 2.83
CA ALA A 600 23.84 -3.47 3.97
C ALA A 600 24.31 -2.84 5.28
N PHE A 601 25.42 -2.10 5.22
CA PHE A 601 26.06 -1.52 6.38
C PHE A 601 25.60 -0.09 6.68
N LYS A 602 24.64 0.42 5.91
CA LYS A 602 24.13 1.78 6.12
C LYS A 602 23.60 1.97 7.54
N GLY A 603 24.16 2.97 8.24
CA GLY A 603 23.84 3.28 9.62
C GLY A 603 24.63 2.51 10.68
N LEU A 604 25.48 1.54 10.29
CA LEU A 604 26.42 0.91 11.20
C LEU A 604 27.65 1.82 11.38
N ARG A 605 28.18 1.84 12.59
CA ARG A 605 29.41 2.56 12.93
C ARG A 605 30.67 1.75 12.70
N LYS A 606 30.54 0.45 12.82
CA LYS A 606 31.64 -0.50 12.64
C LYS A 606 31.09 -1.81 12.11
N ALA A 607 31.81 -2.42 11.18
CA ALA A 607 31.48 -3.75 10.68
C ALA A 607 32.74 -4.64 10.67
N PRO A 608 32.60 -5.95 10.74
CA PRO A 608 33.72 -6.87 10.59
C PRO A 608 34.38 -6.67 9.23
N LYS A 609 35.70 -6.45 9.22
CA LYS A 609 36.49 -6.32 7.99
C LYS A 609 36.59 -7.67 7.30
N PRO A 610 36.11 -7.81 6.02
CA PRO A 610 36.34 -9.00 5.25
C PRO A 610 37.85 -9.23 5.02
N ALA A 611 38.33 -10.48 5.10
CA ALA A 611 39.75 -10.76 4.91
C ALA A 611 40.26 -10.38 3.51
N ALA A 612 39.40 -10.41 2.48
CA ALA A 612 39.72 -9.98 1.13
C ALA A 612 39.74 -8.45 0.97
N TRP A 613 39.33 -7.65 1.98
CA TRP A 613 39.14 -6.21 1.85
C TRP A 613 40.39 -5.45 1.38
N ASP A 614 41.60 -5.81 1.91
CA ASP A 614 42.81 -5.09 1.55
C ASP A 614 43.18 -5.23 0.07
N ALA A 615 42.74 -6.28 -0.60
CA ALA A 615 42.87 -6.45 -2.04
C ALA A 615 41.80 -5.63 -2.80
N VAL A 616 40.56 -5.65 -2.32
CA VAL A 616 39.43 -4.88 -2.88
C VAL A 616 39.71 -3.38 -2.82
N ALA A 617 40.21 -2.88 -1.69
CA ALA A 617 40.54 -1.47 -1.49
C ALA A 617 41.67 -0.95 -2.39
N LYS A 618 42.42 -1.84 -3.07
CA LYS A 618 43.51 -1.50 -4.03
C LYS A 618 43.08 -1.59 -5.49
N VAL A 619 41.80 -1.94 -5.75
CA VAL A 619 41.27 -2.00 -7.11
C VAL A 619 41.34 -0.61 -7.75
N ASP A 620 41.67 -0.57 -9.02
CA ASP A 620 41.69 0.69 -9.77
C ASP A 620 40.34 1.37 -9.76
N VAL A 621 40.24 2.51 -9.09
CA VAL A 621 39.00 3.26 -8.91
C VAL A 621 38.39 3.76 -10.23
N SER A 622 39.24 3.90 -11.29
CA SER A 622 38.74 4.27 -12.63
C SER A 622 37.77 3.22 -13.22
N LEU A 623 37.85 1.98 -12.74
CA LEU A 623 36.95 0.88 -13.13
C LEU A 623 35.62 0.84 -12.36
N LEU A 624 35.46 1.68 -11.33
CA LEU A 624 34.34 1.62 -10.38
C LEU A 624 33.28 2.73 -10.59
N GLY A 625 33.47 3.59 -11.60
CA GLY A 625 32.65 4.77 -11.82
C GLY A 625 32.86 5.88 -10.78
N ASP A 626 32.12 6.96 -10.87
CA ASP A 626 32.30 8.20 -10.10
C ASP A 626 32.19 8.02 -8.55
N SER A 627 31.39 7.06 -8.10
CA SER A 627 31.18 6.78 -6.67
C SER A 627 32.18 5.80 -6.06
N GLY A 628 32.97 5.11 -6.87
CA GLY A 628 33.82 4.00 -6.43
C GLY A 628 34.83 4.35 -5.35
N ALA A 629 35.55 5.45 -5.53
CA ALA A 629 36.52 5.95 -4.53
C ALA A 629 35.87 6.30 -3.20
N THR A 630 34.66 6.89 -3.23
CA THR A 630 33.87 7.21 -2.04
C THR A 630 33.42 5.95 -1.32
N LEU A 631 32.89 4.96 -2.05
CA LEU A 631 32.45 3.67 -1.46
C LEU A 631 33.61 2.93 -0.80
N ILE A 632 34.79 2.85 -1.45
CA ILE A 632 35.98 2.22 -0.86
C ILE A 632 36.39 2.93 0.43
N ARG A 633 36.44 4.26 0.42
CA ARG A 633 36.82 5.06 1.59
C ARG A 633 35.84 4.84 2.75
N ASP A 634 34.56 4.98 2.50
CA ASP A 634 33.51 4.89 3.52
C ASP A 634 33.43 3.47 4.13
N LEU A 635 33.56 2.43 3.32
CA LEU A 635 33.65 1.05 3.78
C LEU A 635 34.96 0.79 4.56
N SER A 636 36.09 1.38 4.13
CA SER A 636 37.35 1.27 4.88
C SER A 636 37.27 1.90 6.27
N ILE A 637 36.61 3.05 6.39
CA ILE A 637 36.33 3.69 7.67
C ILE A 637 35.51 2.75 8.56
N LEU A 638 34.44 2.19 8.00
CA LEU A 638 33.55 1.26 8.70
C LEU A 638 34.29 0.02 9.23
N PHE A 639 35.30 -0.45 8.46
CA PHE A 639 36.17 -1.56 8.84
C PHE A 639 37.31 -1.17 9.78
N GLY A 640 37.40 0.10 10.17
CA GLY A 640 38.34 0.61 11.18
C GLY A 640 39.70 1.03 10.63
N ASP A 641 39.79 1.42 9.37
CA ASP A 641 41.03 1.99 8.81
C ASP A 641 41.20 3.45 9.33
N GLY A 642 42.11 3.64 10.27
CA GLY A 642 42.40 4.95 10.89
C GLY A 642 42.92 6.00 9.88
N ARG A 643 43.61 5.59 8.81
CA ARG A 643 44.09 6.52 7.77
C ARG A 643 42.97 7.16 6.98
N ALA A 644 41.91 6.38 6.70
CA ALA A 644 40.72 6.88 6.03
C ALA A 644 39.99 7.94 6.90
N LEU A 645 39.95 7.75 8.22
CA LEU A 645 39.38 8.75 9.15
C LEU A 645 40.20 10.05 9.18
N ASP A 646 41.55 9.96 9.17
CA ASP A 646 42.42 11.14 9.14
C ASP A 646 42.26 11.96 7.85
N ASP A 647 42.05 11.29 6.70
CA ASP A 647 41.78 11.96 5.46
C ASP A 647 40.42 12.66 5.45
N VAL A 648 39.36 12.03 5.98
CA VAL A 648 38.07 12.70 6.14
C VAL A 648 38.15 13.89 7.10
N LYS A 649 38.92 13.78 8.19
CA LYS A 649 39.14 14.89 9.12
C LYS A 649 39.83 16.08 8.44
N LYS A 650 40.80 15.84 7.55
CA LYS A 650 41.42 16.89 6.74
C LYS A 650 40.39 17.64 5.89
N ILE A 651 39.43 16.92 5.25
CA ILE A 651 38.36 17.53 4.48
C ILE A 651 37.48 18.45 5.34
N VAL A 652 37.11 18.01 6.56
CA VAL A 652 36.31 18.84 7.48
C VAL A 652 37.01 20.14 7.82
N LEU A 653 38.32 20.08 8.03
CA LEU A 653 39.14 21.22 8.46
C LEU A 653 39.66 22.09 7.31
N ASP A 654 39.54 21.63 6.05
CA ASP A 654 39.94 22.39 4.87
C ASP A 654 38.92 23.51 4.59
N ASP A 655 39.30 24.75 4.86
CA ASP A 655 38.51 25.94 4.62
C ASP A 655 38.32 26.29 3.14
N LYS A 656 39.06 25.65 2.24
CA LYS A 656 38.93 25.79 0.79
C LYS A 656 37.91 24.81 0.19
N ALA A 657 37.59 23.72 0.89
CA ALA A 657 36.58 22.77 0.45
C ALA A 657 35.16 23.38 0.56
N ASP A 658 34.27 23.03 -0.35
CA ASP A 658 32.89 23.52 -0.32
C ASP A 658 32.14 23.01 0.93
N MET A 659 31.19 23.82 1.39
CA MET A 659 30.50 23.55 2.63
C MET A 659 29.71 22.20 2.62
N PRO A 660 29.01 21.81 1.56
CA PRO A 660 28.34 20.50 1.49
C PRO A 660 29.33 19.33 1.67
N THR A 661 30.50 19.39 1.03
CA THR A 661 31.54 18.37 1.15
C THR A 661 32.09 18.29 2.57
N ARG A 662 32.32 19.43 3.24
CA ARG A 662 32.77 19.49 4.63
C ARG A 662 31.70 18.96 5.60
N GLU A 663 30.41 19.28 5.38
CA GLU A 663 29.30 18.80 6.18
C GLU A 663 29.16 17.28 6.05
N ALA A 664 29.21 16.74 4.84
CA ALA A 664 29.16 15.29 4.58
C ALA A 664 30.34 14.58 5.28
N ALA A 665 31.56 15.15 5.22
CA ALA A 665 32.73 14.61 5.89
C ALA A 665 32.56 14.64 7.42
N LEU A 666 32.04 15.72 7.99
CA LEU A 666 31.77 15.80 9.44
C LEU A 666 30.73 14.77 9.87
N LYS A 667 29.68 14.54 9.07
CA LYS A 667 28.69 13.52 9.32
C LYS A 667 29.32 12.12 9.34
N THR A 668 30.23 11.83 8.39
CA THR A 668 30.97 10.56 8.36
C THR A 668 31.79 10.36 9.65
N LEU A 669 32.44 11.43 10.18
CA LEU A 669 33.17 11.35 11.46
C LEU A 669 32.23 11.17 12.66
N ILE A 670 31.06 11.81 12.66
CA ILE A 670 30.04 11.64 13.69
C ILE A 670 29.55 10.19 13.75
N ASP A 671 29.30 9.59 12.60
CA ASP A 671 28.88 8.20 12.50
C ASP A 671 30.00 7.23 12.96
N ALA A 672 31.26 7.49 12.57
CA ALA A 672 32.43 6.69 12.94
C ALA A 672 32.89 6.85 14.39
N ARG A 673 32.57 7.96 15.06
CA ARG A 673 32.90 8.31 16.46
C ARG A 673 34.40 8.13 16.81
N PRO A 674 35.33 8.80 16.11
CA PRO A 674 36.75 8.79 16.51
C PRO A 674 36.92 9.37 17.92
N ALA A 675 38.03 9.02 18.59
CA ALA A 675 38.27 9.40 19.97
C ALA A 675 38.27 10.92 20.23
N ASP A 676 38.67 11.71 19.23
CA ASP A 676 38.73 13.16 19.27
C ASP A 676 37.50 13.88 18.71
N LEU A 677 36.41 13.12 18.38
CA LEU A 677 35.17 13.69 17.83
C LEU A 677 34.62 14.84 18.67
N ARG A 678 34.60 14.69 19.98
CA ARG A 678 34.11 15.73 20.90
C ARG A 678 34.81 17.05 20.67
N ALA A 679 36.15 17.03 20.74
CA ALA A 679 36.95 18.22 20.58
C ALA A 679 36.75 18.85 19.16
N LEU A 680 36.63 18.01 18.13
CA LEU A 680 36.37 18.48 16.80
C LEU A 680 35.00 19.17 16.73
N CYS A 681 33.91 18.55 17.19
CA CYS A 681 32.57 19.17 17.22
C CYS A 681 32.57 20.48 18.06
N GLU A 682 33.22 20.49 19.21
CA GLU A 682 33.35 21.71 20.05
C GLU A 682 34.04 22.85 19.32
N SER A 683 35.01 22.55 18.45
CA SER A 683 35.71 23.56 17.65
C SER A 683 34.88 24.10 16.46
N LEU A 684 33.90 23.30 15.99
CA LEU A 684 33.08 23.61 14.79
C LEU A 684 31.73 24.22 15.14
N ILE A 685 31.35 24.34 16.41
CA ILE A 685 30.04 24.84 16.84
C ILE A 685 29.80 26.31 16.42
N GLU A 686 30.86 27.09 16.22
CA GLU A 686 30.81 28.50 15.77
C GLU A 686 31.03 28.64 14.25
N VAL A 687 31.31 27.53 13.53
CA VAL A 687 31.51 27.56 12.08
C VAL A 687 30.17 27.45 11.38
N ARG A 688 29.74 28.56 10.78
CA ARG A 688 28.46 28.61 10.04
C ARG A 688 28.43 27.55 8.91
N GLY A 689 27.36 26.74 8.87
CA GLY A 689 27.20 25.64 7.93
C GLY A 689 27.69 24.28 8.48
N LEU A 690 28.56 24.26 9.51
CA LEU A 690 28.94 23.03 10.21
C LEU A 690 28.38 22.97 11.64
N ASN A 691 27.91 24.10 12.16
CA ASN A 691 27.43 24.25 13.54
C ASN A 691 26.30 23.28 13.89
N VAL A 692 25.31 23.07 13.01
CA VAL A 692 24.20 22.14 13.24
C VAL A 692 24.72 20.69 13.31
N ALA A 693 25.57 20.28 12.37
CA ALA A 693 26.18 18.96 12.40
C ALA A 693 27.06 18.77 13.66
N ALA A 694 27.80 19.79 14.06
CA ALA A 694 28.62 19.77 15.26
C ALA A 694 27.76 19.62 16.53
N VAL A 695 26.65 20.35 16.67
CA VAL A 695 25.67 20.20 17.76
C VAL A 695 25.13 18.76 17.82
N ARG A 696 24.76 18.19 16.68
CA ARG A 696 24.32 16.79 16.60
C ARG A 696 25.40 15.82 17.06
N GLY A 697 26.66 16.02 16.63
CA GLY A 697 27.78 15.21 17.08
C GLY A 697 27.98 15.29 18.61
N LEU A 698 27.73 16.44 19.23
CA LEU A 698 27.83 16.62 20.67
C LEU A 698 26.74 15.88 21.45
N THR A 699 25.58 15.56 20.86
CA THR A 699 24.54 14.76 21.52
C THR A 699 24.99 13.35 21.89
N LEU A 700 26.05 12.86 21.26
CA LEU A 700 26.62 11.54 21.51
C LEU A 700 27.32 11.42 22.88
N PHE A 701 27.59 12.53 23.50
CA PHE A 701 28.34 12.58 24.78
C PHE A 701 27.41 12.96 25.92
N ASP A 702 27.35 12.09 26.94
CA ASP A 702 26.55 12.33 28.13
C ASP A 702 27.31 13.22 29.13
N ASP A 703 27.36 14.51 28.84
CA ASP A 703 28.01 15.51 29.67
C ASP A 703 27.09 16.74 29.85
N PRO A 704 26.64 17.04 31.06
CA PRO A 704 25.82 18.22 31.34
C PRO A 704 26.46 19.56 30.90
N ALA A 705 27.80 19.65 30.86
CA ALA A 705 28.51 20.85 30.42
C ALA A 705 28.22 21.22 28.95
N ILE A 706 27.93 20.20 28.11
CA ILE A 706 27.53 20.43 26.70
C ILE A 706 26.17 21.12 26.67
N GLY A 707 25.18 20.63 27.41
CA GLY A 707 23.86 21.26 27.51
C GLY A 707 23.94 22.71 28.00
N GLN A 708 24.76 22.98 29.03
CA GLN A 708 24.99 24.33 29.53
C GLN A 708 25.63 25.25 28.46
N ARG A 709 26.60 24.74 27.72
CA ARG A 709 27.23 25.47 26.63
C ARG A 709 26.22 25.77 25.50
N LEU A 710 25.45 24.81 25.07
CA LEU A 710 24.42 25.00 24.01
C LEU A 710 23.39 26.05 24.40
N VAL A 711 22.93 26.05 25.63
CA VAL A 711 22.03 27.08 26.17
C VAL A 711 22.69 28.46 26.21
N LYS A 712 23.95 28.56 26.68
CA LYS A 712 24.72 29.79 26.71
C LYS A 712 24.92 30.40 25.32
N ASP A 713 25.21 29.53 24.34
CA ASP A 713 25.50 29.94 22.96
C ASP A 713 24.23 30.00 22.07
N TYR A 714 23.05 29.68 22.59
CA TYR A 714 21.80 29.57 21.84
C TYR A 714 21.49 30.77 20.93
N ARG A 715 21.71 32.00 21.43
CA ARG A 715 21.44 33.22 20.64
C ARG A 715 22.47 33.49 19.56
N LYS A 716 23.63 32.82 19.54
CA LYS A 716 24.61 32.89 18.46
C LYS A 716 24.16 32.12 17.21
N PHE A 717 23.30 31.12 17.38
CA PHE A 717 22.74 30.39 16.24
C PHE A 717 21.73 31.26 15.52
N ASN A 718 21.72 31.17 14.18
CA ASN A 718 20.70 31.84 13.38
C ASN A 718 19.30 31.18 13.65
N SER A 719 18.24 31.88 13.27
CA SER A 719 16.88 31.42 13.57
C SER A 719 16.56 30.06 12.95
N ALA A 720 17.14 29.72 11.80
CA ALA A 720 16.91 28.44 11.13
C ALA A 720 17.61 27.26 11.87
N ASP A 721 18.76 27.51 12.50
CA ASP A 721 19.56 26.48 13.18
C ASP A 721 19.10 26.21 14.63
N ARG A 722 18.36 27.14 15.26
CA ARG A 722 17.89 27.03 16.65
C ARG A 722 17.03 25.81 16.91
N GLY A 723 16.22 25.37 15.95
CA GLY A 723 15.44 24.14 16.06
C GLY A 723 16.30 22.92 16.36
N ALA A 724 17.40 22.74 15.64
CA ALA A 724 18.34 21.63 15.86
C ALA A 724 19.03 21.69 17.23
N VAL A 725 19.30 22.91 17.76
CA VAL A 725 19.84 23.08 19.12
C VAL A 725 18.80 22.67 20.16
N LEU A 726 17.53 23.02 19.97
CA LEU A 726 16.45 22.60 20.88
C LEU A 726 16.22 21.08 20.83
N ASP A 727 16.23 20.47 19.65
CA ASP A 727 16.15 19.00 19.50
C ASP A 727 17.29 18.32 20.29
N ALA A 728 18.51 18.86 20.21
CA ALA A 728 19.63 18.35 20.99
C ALA A 728 19.39 18.50 22.50
N LEU A 729 18.91 19.67 22.97
CA LEU A 729 18.65 19.94 24.38
C LEU A 729 17.54 19.07 24.97
N VAL A 730 16.50 18.72 24.18
CA VAL A 730 15.44 17.83 24.67
C VAL A 730 15.75 16.34 24.47
N SER A 731 16.93 15.98 23.99
CA SER A 731 17.31 14.56 23.83
C SER A 731 17.72 13.90 25.16
N ARG A 732 18.05 14.70 26.22
CA ARG A 732 18.50 14.22 27.53
C ARG A 732 17.80 14.96 28.68
N PRO A 733 17.37 14.24 29.74
CA PRO A 733 16.74 14.88 30.91
C PRO A 733 17.54 16.02 31.51
N ALA A 734 18.85 15.83 31.72
CA ALA A 734 19.74 16.84 32.33
C ALA A 734 19.84 18.12 31.47
N TRP A 735 19.89 17.99 30.16
CA TRP A 735 19.96 19.12 29.23
C TRP A 735 18.62 19.84 29.11
N ALA A 736 17.52 19.08 29.10
CA ALA A 736 16.16 19.61 29.12
C ALA A 736 15.92 20.46 30.40
N ALA A 737 16.45 20.04 31.56
CA ALA A 737 16.36 20.78 32.79
C ALA A 737 17.00 22.17 32.69
N VAL A 738 18.24 22.24 32.16
CA VAL A 738 18.98 23.50 31.95
C VAL A 738 18.27 24.38 30.92
N MET A 739 17.74 23.79 29.88
CA MET A 739 16.97 24.51 28.87
C MET A 739 15.70 25.13 29.46
N LEU A 740 14.89 24.38 30.19
CA LEU A 740 13.67 24.89 30.84
C LEU A 740 13.97 26.01 31.81
N GLU A 741 15.08 25.91 32.56
CA GLU A 741 15.55 26.99 33.41
C GLU A 741 15.86 28.28 32.65
N SER A 742 16.51 28.15 31.51
CA SER A 742 16.82 29.26 30.60
C SER A 742 15.61 29.86 29.94
N VAL A 743 14.57 29.07 29.64
CA VAL A 743 13.26 29.57 29.20
C VAL A 743 12.60 30.39 30.30
N GLY A 744 12.62 29.90 31.55
CA GLY A 744 12.10 30.64 32.71
C GLY A 744 12.81 31.98 32.95
N LYS A 745 14.11 32.05 32.64
CA LYS A 745 14.93 33.29 32.71
C LYS A 745 14.79 34.18 31.49
N GLY A 746 14.03 33.79 30.46
CA GLY A 746 13.88 34.53 29.20
C GLY A 746 15.13 34.56 28.30
N GLN A 747 16.10 33.69 28.53
CA GLN A 747 17.30 33.53 27.70
C GLN A 747 17.00 32.80 26.40
N ILE A 748 16.10 31.81 26.45
CA ILE A 748 15.47 31.15 25.29
C ILE A 748 14.01 31.62 25.26
N ALA A 749 13.52 32.02 24.10
CA ALA A 749 12.15 32.47 23.96
C ALA A 749 11.19 31.26 24.13
N ARG A 750 10.12 31.45 24.93
CA ARG A 750 9.09 30.41 25.12
C ARG A 750 8.50 29.93 23.79
N THR A 751 8.37 30.83 22.80
CA THR A 751 7.87 30.57 21.47
C THR A 751 8.78 29.70 20.61
N ASP A 752 10.06 29.56 20.96
CA ASP A 752 11.01 28.69 20.26
C ASP A 752 10.78 27.21 20.64
N LEU A 753 10.19 26.93 21.84
CA LEU A 753 9.79 25.58 22.22
C LEU A 753 8.47 25.21 21.54
N THR A 754 8.53 24.20 20.71
CA THR A 754 7.32 23.63 20.11
C THR A 754 6.65 22.65 21.07
N ALA A 755 5.37 22.35 20.82
CA ALA A 755 4.67 21.32 21.58
C ALA A 755 5.29 19.91 21.39
N PHE A 756 6.05 19.68 20.30
CA PHE A 756 6.84 18.46 20.13
C PHE A 756 7.95 18.35 21.21
N HIS A 757 8.72 19.42 21.42
CA HIS A 757 9.72 19.47 22.48
C HIS A 757 9.09 19.27 23.87
N ALA A 758 7.94 19.89 24.12
CA ALA A 758 7.21 19.72 25.37
C ALA A 758 6.75 18.27 25.62
N ARG A 759 6.28 17.57 24.56
CA ARG A 759 5.93 16.15 24.66
C ARG A 759 7.16 15.27 24.94
N GLN A 760 8.26 15.49 24.21
CA GLN A 760 9.49 14.72 24.42
C GLN A 760 10.00 14.86 25.86
N ILE A 761 9.88 16.04 26.45
CA ILE A 761 10.23 16.26 27.85
C ILE A 761 9.29 15.48 28.79
N ARG A 762 7.98 15.43 28.52
CA ARG A 762 7.02 14.62 29.29
C ARG A 762 7.29 13.12 29.17
N ASP A 763 7.73 12.68 28.01
CA ASP A 763 8.03 11.27 27.73
C ASP A 763 9.24 10.75 28.50
N PHE A 764 10.05 11.63 29.10
CA PHE A 764 11.05 11.21 30.09
C PHE A 764 10.43 10.61 31.35
N LYS A 765 9.13 10.82 31.61
CA LYS A 765 8.41 10.36 32.82
C LYS A 765 9.10 10.81 34.11
N ASN A 766 9.56 12.06 34.10
CA ASN A 766 10.22 12.72 35.20
C ASN A 766 9.32 13.85 35.72
N ASP A 767 8.81 13.69 36.95
CA ASP A 767 7.81 14.59 37.54
C ASP A 767 8.35 16.01 37.74
N ASP A 768 9.61 16.18 38.11
CA ASP A 768 10.25 17.49 38.29
C ASP A 768 10.35 18.25 36.97
N LEU A 769 10.73 17.54 35.87
CA LEU A 769 10.76 18.14 34.53
C LEU A 769 9.36 18.47 34.02
N ALA A 770 8.39 17.62 34.28
CA ALA A 770 7.00 17.83 33.89
C ALA A 770 6.41 19.06 34.62
N LYS A 771 6.67 19.20 35.92
CA LYS A 771 6.28 20.38 36.72
C LYS A 771 6.92 21.65 36.18
N LYS A 772 8.24 21.65 36.00
CA LYS A 772 8.98 22.78 35.45
C LYS A 772 8.54 23.18 34.05
N LEU A 773 8.23 22.20 33.21
CA LEU A 773 7.66 22.43 31.89
C LEU A 773 6.31 23.14 31.99
N THR A 774 5.42 22.68 32.88
CA THR A 774 4.10 23.30 33.10
C THR A 774 4.25 24.76 33.59
N GLU A 775 5.19 25.03 34.48
CA GLU A 775 5.45 26.38 35.01
C GLU A 775 5.90 27.35 33.90
N VAL A 776 6.81 26.93 33.00
CA VAL A 776 7.43 27.84 31.99
C VAL A 776 6.75 27.82 30.65
N TRP A 777 6.07 26.75 30.28
CA TRP A 777 5.46 26.55 28.94
C TRP A 777 3.94 26.49 29.00
N GLY A 778 3.31 25.92 30.05
CA GLY A 778 1.86 25.82 30.25
C GLY A 778 1.32 24.37 30.20
N GLU A 779 0.05 24.17 30.57
CA GLU A 779 -0.62 22.86 30.52
C GLU A 779 -1.14 22.53 29.13
N LEU A 780 -1.01 21.25 28.76
CA LEU A 780 -1.64 20.63 27.59
C LEU A 780 -2.65 19.59 28.11
N ARG A 781 -3.89 19.98 28.31
CA ARG A 781 -5.01 19.05 28.54
C ARG A 781 -6.30 19.61 27.96
N GLU A 782 -6.88 18.89 27.01
CA GLU A 782 -8.29 18.99 26.65
C GLU A 782 -8.94 17.62 26.79
N SER A 783 -10.13 17.58 27.40
CA SER A 783 -10.96 16.38 27.40
C SER A 783 -11.66 16.23 26.04
N ALA A 784 -12.11 15.00 25.69
CA ALA A 784 -12.81 14.75 24.44
C ALA A 784 -14.11 15.57 24.30
N ALA A 785 -14.74 15.95 25.41
CA ALA A 785 -15.94 16.80 25.45
C ALA A 785 -15.61 18.25 25.07
N ASP A 786 -14.52 18.80 25.63
CA ASP A 786 -14.08 20.19 25.38
C ASP A 786 -13.68 20.36 23.90
N LYS A 787 -13.09 19.32 23.29
CA LYS A 787 -12.72 19.32 21.86
C LYS A 787 -13.96 19.42 20.95
N LYS A 788 -15.01 18.65 21.23
CA LYS A 788 -16.26 18.70 20.47
C LYS A 788 -16.93 20.06 20.60
N GLU A 789 -16.96 20.61 21.80
CA GLU A 789 -17.52 21.95 22.05
C GLU A 789 -16.72 23.04 21.30
N LEU A 790 -15.39 22.95 21.29
CA LEU A 790 -14.53 23.85 20.54
C LEU A 790 -14.81 23.76 19.03
N ILE A 791 -14.91 22.57 18.47
CA ILE A 791 -15.19 22.35 17.05
C ILE A 791 -16.55 22.99 16.68
N GLU A 792 -17.60 22.71 17.44
CA GLU A 792 -18.95 23.25 17.20
C GLU A 792 -19.00 24.79 17.35
N LYS A 793 -18.26 25.33 18.29
CA LYS A 793 -18.11 26.79 18.45
C LYS A 793 -17.43 27.41 17.23
N LEU A 794 -16.32 26.81 16.78
CA LEU A 794 -15.56 27.34 15.64
C LEU A 794 -16.34 27.21 14.34
N LYS A 795 -17.08 26.11 14.10
CA LYS A 795 -17.99 25.97 12.95
C LYS A 795 -18.99 27.12 12.85
N LYS A 796 -19.61 27.48 13.97
CA LYS A 796 -20.57 28.59 14.02
C LYS A 796 -19.92 29.97 13.76
N GLN A 797 -18.65 30.13 14.10
CA GLN A 797 -17.93 31.41 13.96
C GLN A 797 -17.27 31.58 12.59
N LEU A 798 -16.99 30.48 11.87
CA LEU A 798 -16.24 30.47 10.60
C LEU A 798 -17.18 30.19 9.41
N ASP A 799 -18.30 30.87 9.35
CA ASP A 799 -19.19 30.78 8.19
C ASP A 799 -18.56 31.36 6.92
N ALA A 800 -19.15 31.10 5.76
CA ALA A 800 -18.63 31.55 4.47
C ALA A 800 -18.44 33.06 4.39
N ALA A 801 -19.32 33.84 5.04
CA ALA A 801 -19.24 35.31 5.04
C ALA A 801 -18.07 35.82 5.91
N THR A 802 -17.77 35.14 6.99
CA THR A 802 -16.62 35.42 7.85
C THR A 802 -15.31 35.02 7.18
N LEU A 803 -15.23 33.82 6.58
CA LEU A 803 -14.04 33.36 5.86
C LEU A 803 -13.72 34.24 4.64
N ALA A 804 -14.72 34.78 3.96
CA ALA A 804 -14.53 35.73 2.84
C ALA A 804 -13.82 37.05 3.25
N LYS A 805 -13.81 37.38 4.54
CA LYS A 805 -13.14 38.60 5.07
C LYS A 805 -11.71 38.33 5.53
N ALA A 806 -11.19 37.12 5.34
CA ALA A 806 -9.88 36.70 5.87
C ALA A 806 -8.71 37.38 5.14
N ASN A 807 -7.66 37.67 5.89
CA ASN A 807 -6.36 38.04 5.34
C ASN A 807 -5.51 36.81 5.07
N LEU A 808 -5.52 36.32 3.83
CA LEU A 808 -4.81 35.10 3.43
C LEU A 808 -3.30 35.22 3.59
N SER A 809 -2.69 36.39 3.40
CA SER A 809 -1.23 36.57 3.64
C SER A 809 -0.89 36.47 5.11
N GLN A 810 -1.72 36.97 6.01
CA GLN A 810 -1.58 36.75 7.46
C GLN A 810 -1.77 35.28 7.81
N GLY A 811 -2.77 34.61 7.20
CA GLY A 811 -2.98 33.15 7.35
C GLY A 811 -1.76 32.34 6.92
N ARG A 812 -1.12 32.69 5.80
CA ARG A 812 0.13 32.08 5.34
C ARG A 812 1.27 32.28 6.34
N MET A 813 1.43 33.46 6.93
CA MET A 813 2.46 33.72 7.95
C MET A 813 2.23 32.85 9.19
N LEU A 814 0.97 32.73 9.65
CA LEU A 814 0.61 31.88 10.79
C LEU A 814 0.88 30.41 10.49
N PHE A 815 0.49 29.93 9.28
CA PHE A 815 0.81 28.58 8.84
C PHE A 815 2.33 28.32 8.85
N THR A 816 3.12 29.21 8.27
CA THR A 816 4.57 29.07 8.19
C THR A 816 5.21 29.00 9.57
N ALA A 817 4.72 29.82 10.50
CA ALA A 817 5.26 29.89 11.85
C ALA A 817 4.93 28.67 12.73
N ILE A 818 3.80 28.00 12.50
CA ILE A 818 3.26 27.00 13.43
C ILE A 818 3.09 25.64 12.78
N CYS A 819 2.43 25.57 11.62
CA CYS A 819 2.16 24.31 10.91
C CYS A 819 3.35 23.90 10.03
N GLY A 820 4.01 24.89 9.42
CA GLY A 820 5.06 24.69 8.44
C GLY A 820 6.35 24.02 8.96
N ALA A 821 6.54 23.94 10.27
CA ALA A 821 7.64 23.14 10.84
C ALA A 821 7.47 21.62 10.57
N CYS A 822 6.23 21.16 10.57
CA CYS A 822 5.89 19.73 10.42
C CYS A 822 5.27 19.40 9.06
N HIS A 823 4.46 20.30 8.52
CA HIS A 823 3.66 20.08 7.32
C HIS A 823 4.23 20.81 6.12
N GLN A 824 4.24 20.11 5.00
CA GLN A 824 4.46 20.71 3.69
C GLN A 824 3.12 21.25 3.14
N MET A 825 3.15 22.43 2.49
CA MET A 825 2.04 22.98 1.75
C MET A 825 2.57 23.76 0.55
N TYR A 826 2.06 23.44 -0.66
CA TYR A 826 2.56 23.99 -1.93
C TYR A 826 4.08 23.84 -2.12
N GLY A 827 4.63 22.70 -1.71
CA GLY A 827 6.05 22.40 -1.82
C GLY A 827 6.95 23.07 -0.77
N GLN A 828 6.39 23.84 0.18
CA GLN A 828 7.12 24.55 1.24
C GLN A 828 6.78 24.00 2.62
N GLY A 829 7.78 23.77 3.48
CA GLY A 829 7.60 23.31 4.85
C GLY A 829 8.22 21.94 5.15
N GLY A 830 7.99 21.46 6.38
CA GLY A 830 8.51 20.20 6.90
C GLY A 830 7.80 18.98 6.33
N LYS A 831 8.48 17.83 6.39
CA LYS A 831 7.96 16.55 5.82
C LYS A 831 7.69 15.49 6.90
N ILE A 832 7.67 15.85 8.18
CA ILE A 832 7.41 14.89 9.25
C ILE A 832 5.91 14.59 9.40
N GLY A 833 5.06 15.59 9.15
CA GLY A 833 3.63 15.47 9.00
C GLY A 833 3.21 15.27 7.54
N PRO A 834 1.94 14.92 7.27
CA PRO A 834 1.42 14.82 5.91
C PRO A 834 1.54 16.15 5.15
N ASP A 835 1.72 16.06 3.84
CA ASP A 835 1.59 17.21 2.94
C ASP A 835 0.14 17.69 2.94
N LEU A 836 -0.07 18.95 3.30
CA LEU A 836 -1.41 19.55 3.40
C LEU A 836 -1.90 20.14 2.08
N THR A 837 -1.09 20.14 1.02
CA THR A 837 -1.48 20.72 -0.27
C THR A 837 -2.80 20.13 -0.79
N GLY A 838 -3.09 18.85 -0.53
CA GLY A 838 -4.25 18.11 -1.02
C GLY A 838 -5.15 17.43 0.02
N SER A 839 -5.06 17.76 1.28
CA SER A 839 -5.61 17.00 2.41
C SER A 839 -7.12 17.16 2.69
N GLY A 840 -7.97 17.39 1.69
CA GLY A 840 -9.41 17.62 1.94
C GLY A 840 -9.73 18.95 2.62
N ARG A 841 -8.78 19.86 2.61
CA ARG A 841 -8.81 21.16 3.32
C ARG A 841 -9.90 22.15 2.84
N ALA A 842 -10.59 21.86 1.74
CA ALA A 842 -11.79 22.60 1.34
C ALA A 842 -12.97 22.35 2.31
N ASN A 843 -12.93 21.24 3.07
CA ASN A 843 -13.92 20.91 4.06
C ASN A 843 -13.50 21.43 5.44
N ILE A 844 -14.25 22.40 5.96
CA ILE A 844 -13.97 23.04 7.25
C ILE A 844 -14.11 22.06 8.41
N ASP A 845 -15.03 21.11 8.35
CA ASP A 845 -15.25 20.11 9.40
C ASP A 845 -14.04 19.23 9.52
N TYR A 846 -13.54 18.73 8.37
CA TYR A 846 -12.32 17.96 8.30
C TYR A 846 -11.11 18.71 8.87
N LEU A 847 -10.94 19.99 8.54
CA LEU A 847 -9.85 20.79 9.07
C LEU A 847 -9.94 20.96 10.59
N LEU A 848 -11.12 21.35 11.09
CA LEU A 848 -11.32 21.62 12.51
C LEU A 848 -11.17 20.33 13.34
N GLU A 849 -11.69 19.20 12.88
CA GLU A 849 -11.52 17.91 13.54
C GLU A 849 -10.04 17.50 13.63
N ASN A 850 -9.30 17.57 12.51
CA ASN A 850 -7.88 17.19 12.52
C ASN A 850 -6.98 18.16 13.29
N ILE A 851 -7.35 19.44 13.40
CA ILE A 851 -6.56 20.42 14.16
C ILE A 851 -6.92 20.39 15.65
N ALA A 852 -8.20 20.26 16.01
CA ALA A 852 -8.64 20.25 17.40
C ALA A 852 -8.46 18.87 18.08
N ASP A 853 -8.62 17.77 17.32
CA ASP A 853 -8.38 16.40 17.82
C ASP A 853 -7.41 15.60 16.94
N PRO A 854 -6.14 16.00 16.84
CA PRO A 854 -5.17 15.37 15.97
C PRO A 854 -4.81 13.93 16.38
N SER A 855 -5.17 13.52 17.58
CA SER A 855 -4.97 12.16 18.08
C SER A 855 -6.16 11.25 17.82
N GLY A 856 -7.30 11.76 17.42
CA GLY A 856 -8.51 11.00 17.15
C GLY A 856 -8.32 10.03 15.98
N VAL A 857 -7.56 10.44 14.97
CA VAL A 857 -7.22 9.60 13.83
C VAL A 857 -5.79 9.85 13.36
N VAL A 858 -4.88 8.91 13.64
CA VAL A 858 -3.48 8.97 13.17
C VAL A 858 -3.22 7.80 12.23
N SER A 859 -2.91 8.10 10.97
CA SER A 859 -2.44 7.09 10.02
C SER A 859 -1.21 6.36 10.57
N ALA A 860 -1.10 5.06 10.27
CA ALA A 860 0.03 4.24 10.71
C ALA A 860 1.39 4.83 10.29
N ASP A 861 1.45 5.48 9.13
CA ASP A 861 2.66 6.10 8.57
C ASP A 861 3.12 7.36 9.31
N TYR A 862 2.29 7.92 10.18
CA TYR A 862 2.56 9.13 10.97
C TYR A 862 2.47 8.90 12.48
N ARG A 863 2.38 7.63 12.91
CA ARG A 863 2.41 7.29 14.35
C ARG A 863 3.80 7.57 14.92
N MET A 864 3.82 8.32 16.01
CA MET A 864 5.06 8.64 16.71
C MET A 864 5.59 7.39 17.42
N SER A 865 6.89 7.17 17.29
CA SER A 865 7.64 6.17 18.05
C SER A 865 8.63 6.85 18.96
N LEU A 866 8.75 6.32 20.20
CA LEU A 866 9.79 6.67 21.15
C LEU A 866 10.84 5.56 21.15
N LEU A 867 12.09 5.94 20.91
CA LEU A 867 13.24 5.04 20.95
C LEU A 867 14.13 5.43 22.13
N THR A 868 14.26 4.54 23.11
CA THR A 868 15.24 4.69 24.19
C THR A 868 16.52 4.00 23.78
N LEU A 869 17.63 4.71 23.80
CA LEU A 869 18.94 4.20 23.40
C LEU A 869 19.79 3.79 24.62
N LYS A 870 20.78 2.92 24.39
CA LYS A 870 21.73 2.48 25.42
C LYS A 870 22.55 3.63 26.02
N ASP A 871 22.76 4.69 25.25
CA ASP A 871 23.49 5.89 25.70
C ASP A 871 22.62 6.89 26.48
N GLY A 872 21.40 6.51 26.83
CA GLY A 872 20.45 7.29 27.62
C GLY A 872 19.65 8.34 26.85
N ARG A 873 19.85 8.48 25.53
CA ARG A 873 19.00 9.35 24.73
C ARG A 873 17.62 8.73 24.57
N VAL A 874 16.61 9.60 24.59
CA VAL A 874 15.24 9.26 24.19
C VAL A 874 14.93 10.08 22.95
N LEU A 875 14.63 9.40 21.86
CA LEU A 875 14.37 10.00 20.56
C LEU A 875 12.92 9.77 20.16
N SER A 876 12.25 10.83 19.75
CA SER A 876 10.87 10.78 19.28
C SER A 876 10.82 11.07 17.78
N GLY A 877 10.03 10.33 17.04
CA GLY A 877 9.91 10.52 15.59
C GLY A 877 9.04 9.49 14.92
N VAL A 878 9.01 9.53 13.61
CA VAL A 878 8.34 8.53 12.77
C VAL A 878 9.36 7.55 12.23
N ILE A 879 9.12 6.25 12.40
CA ILE A 879 9.96 5.21 11.79
C ILE A 879 9.61 5.17 10.30
N THR A 880 10.56 5.58 9.45
CA THR A 880 10.39 5.63 7.98
C THR A 880 10.97 4.41 7.27
N GLY A 881 11.73 3.58 7.97
CA GLY A 881 12.28 2.35 7.44
C GLY A 881 12.99 1.57 8.55
N GLN A 882 13.06 0.27 8.39
CA GLN A 882 13.80 -0.59 9.31
C GLN A 882 14.22 -1.89 8.62
N ASN A 883 15.31 -2.45 9.09
CA ASN A 883 15.80 -3.77 8.66
C ASN A 883 16.27 -4.57 9.88
N GLN A 884 16.93 -5.70 9.69
CA GLN A 884 17.43 -6.53 10.79
C GLN A 884 18.48 -5.83 11.66
N GLN A 885 19.21 -4.87 11.11
CA GLN A 885 20.35 -4.22 11.78
C GLN A 885 20.05 -2.78 12.16
N THR A 886 19.21 -2.06 11.41
CA THR A 886 19.01 -0.62 11.61
C THR A 886 17.53 -0.22 11.59
N VAL A 887 17.27 0.96 12.19
CA VAL A 887 15.98 1.65 12.20
C VAL A 887 16.22 3.08 11.70
N SER A 888 15.48 3.53 10.71
CA SER A 888 15.47 4.92 10.23
C SER A 888 14.35 5.69 10.93
N LEU A 889 14.73 6.65 11.76
CA LEU A 889 13.84 7.51 12.51
C LEU A 889 13.86 8.93 11.92
N ARG A 890 12.71 9.43 11.48
CA ARG A 890 12.55 10.83 11.06
C ARG A 890 12.08 11.67 12.23
N THR A 891 12.90 12.64 12.61
CA THR A 891 12.59 13.66 13.62
C THR A 891 12.11 14.95 12.96
N LEU A 892 11.91 16.02 13.70
CA LEU A 892 11.53 17.34 13.15
C LEU A 892 12.59 17.88 12.19
N THR A 893 13.86 17.68 12.48
CA THR A 893 14.95 18.35 11.78
C THR A 893 15.76 17.44 10.88
N GLU A 894 15.66 16.10 11.06
CA GLU A 894 16.45 15.15 10.27
C GLU A 894 15.84 13.74 10.20
N THR A 895 16.40 12.93 9.32
CA THR A 895 16.22 11.47 9.36
C THR A 895 17.55 10.84 9.75
N MET A 896 17.56 10.10 10.84
CA MET A 896 18.73 9.39 11.34
C MET A 896 18.55 7.88 11.22
N THR A 897 19.64 7.17 10.95
CA THR A 897 19.66 5.72 10.97
C THR A 897 20.35 5.24 12.24
N LEU A 898 19.67 4.43 13.03
CA LEU A 898 20.12 3.93 14.33
C LEU A 898 20.38 2.43 14.24
N GLU A 899 21.45 1.95 14.85
CA GLU A 899 21.67 0.52 14.99
C GLU A 899 20.60 -0.08 15.92
N ARG A 900 19.93 -1.13 15.48
CA ARG A 900 18.90 -1.79 16.30
C ARG A 900 19.47 -2.28 17.64
N ALA A 901 20.73 -2.67 17.66
CA ALA A 901 21.45 -3.08 18.87
C ALA A 901 21.62 -1.94 19.90
N GLU A 902 21.51 -0.69 19.50
CA GLU A 902 21.59 0.48 20.38
C GLU A 902 20.25 0.84 21.03
N ILE A 903 19.16 0.32 20.49
CA ILE A 903 17.80 0.60 20.96
C ILE A 903 17.46 -0.38 22.07
N THR A 904 17.24 0.14 23.26
CA THR A 904 16.83 -0.68 24.43
C THR A 904 15.33 -0.83 24.54
N LYS A 905 14.59 0.18 24.04
CA LYS A 905 13.12 0.18 24.10
C LYS A 905 12.53 0.91 22.90
N THR A 906 11.46 0.38 22.33
CA THR A 906 10.64 1.02 21.32
C THR A 906 9.20 1.07 21.83
N GLU A 907 8.61 2.26 21.91
CA GLU A 907 7.22 2.46 22.31
C GLU A 907 6.51 3.24 21.19
N THR A 908 5.32 2.79 20.81
CA THR A 908 4.46 3.55 19.88
C THR A 908 3.55 4.44 20.71
N SER A 909 3.59 5.74 20.44
CA SER A 909 2.73 6.69 21.13
C SER A 909 1.28 6.53 20.65
N PRO A 910 0.30 6.50 21.57
CA PRO A 910 -1.11 6.48 21.20
C PRO A 910 -1.58 7.85 20.69
N VAL A 911 -0.79 8.91 20.87
CA VAL A 911 -1.16 10.28 20.49
C VAL A 911 -0.39 10.73 19.24
N SER A 912 -0.99 11.63 18.49
CA SER A 912 -0.40 12.25 17.31
C SER A 912 0.82 13.10 17.68
N MET A 913 1.78 13.23 16.76
CA MET A 913 2.85 14.23 16.86
C MET A 913 2.32 15.66 16.75
N MET A 914 1.18 15.84 16.07
CA MET A 914 0.52 17.14 16.01
C MET A 914 -0.01 17.54 17.37
N PRO A 915 0.34 18.73 17.88
CA PRO A 915 -0.09 19.17 19.21
C PRO A 915 -1.60 19.42 19.27
N GLU A 916 -2.20 19.05 20.39
CA GLU A 916 -3.56 19.45 20.74
C GLU A 916 -3.60 20.92 21.20
N GLY A 917 -4.77 21.57 21.11
CA GLY A 917 -4.96 22.91 21.60
C GLY A 917 -4.30 24.03 20.79
N LEU A 918 -3.81 23.77 19.59
CA LEU A 918 -3.15 24.75 18.74
C LEU A 918 -4.01 26.01 18.50
N LEU A 919 -5.31 25.84 18.30
CA LEU A 919 -6.22 26.94 18.02
C LEU A 919 -6.53 27.81 19.24
N LEU A 920 -6.33 27.32 20.46
CA LEU A 920 -6.55 28.06 21.70
C LEU A 920 -5.53 29.21 21.92
N ALA A 921 -4.37 29.10 21.26
CA ALA A 921 -3.34 30.14 21.34
C ALA A 921 -3.64 31.38 20.49
N PHE A 922 -4.70 31.33 19.66
CA PHE A 922 -5.01 32.36 18.67
C PHE A 922 -6.25 33.16 19.01
N GLN A 923 -6.27 34.43 18.57
CA GLN A 923 -7.46 35.27 18.55
C GLN A 923 -8.39 34.84 17.40
N ALA A 924 -9.66 35.19 17.47
CA ALA A 924 -10.68 34.79 16.48
C ALA A 924 -10.35 35.21 15.04
N ASP A 925 -9.77 36.38 14.84
CA ASP A 925 -9.33 36.85 13.52
C ASP A 925 -8.14 36.07 12.97
N GLN A 926 -7.22 35.65 13.84
CA GLN A 926 -6.09 34.81 13.47
C GLN A 926 -6.54 33.38 13.10
N ILE A 927 -7.49 32.80 13.84
CA ILE A 927 -8.08 31.50 13.48
C ILE A 927 -8.77 31.60 12.13
N ARG A 928 -9.58 32.64 11.89
CA ARG A 928 -10.24 32.89 10.61
C ARG A 928 -9.22 32.94 9.47
N ASP A 929 -8.17 33.73 9.61
CA ASP A 929 -7.17 33.96 8.58
C ASP A 929 -6.36 32.69 8.29
N LEU A 930 -6.00 31.91 9.34
CA LEU A 930 -5.32 30.60 9.20
C LEU A 930 -6.22 29.58 8.50
N ILE A 931 -7.47 29.42 8.94
CA ILE A 931 -8.40 28.43 8.36
C ILE A 931 -8.70 28.80 6.91
N ALA A 932 -8.96 30.07 6.61
CA ALA A 932 -9.18 30.53 5.24
C ALA A 932 -7.96 30.28 4.33
N TYR A 933 -6.74 30.50 4.83
CA TYR A 933 -5.51 30.17 4.09
C TYR A 933 -5.37 28.66 3.88
N LEU A 934 -5.62 27.83 4.89
CA LEU A 934 -5.60 26.38 4.76
C LEU A 934 -6.62 25.89 3.71
N MET A 935 -7.79 26.51 3.63
CA MET A 935 -8.84 26.18 2.65
C MET A 935 -8.56 26.77 1.25
N HIS A 936 -7.62 27.69 1.10
CA HIS A 936 -7.38 28.37 -0.17
C HIS A 936 -6.80 27.41 -1.21
N PRO A 937 -7.32 27.38 -2.47
CA PRO A 937 -6.95 26.36 -3.46
C PRO A 937 -5.56 26.52 -4.06
N VAL A 938 -4.95 27.70 -3.98
CA VAL A 938 -3.63 28.01 -4.56
C VAL A 938 -2.75 28.76 -3.57
N GLN A 939 -1.43 28.73 -3.80
CA GLN A 939 -0.50 29.45 -2.96
C GLN A 939 -0.75 30.98 -3.02
N VAL A 940 -0.81 31.59 -1.86
CA VAL A 940 -0.95 33.04 -1.69
C VAL A 940 0.44 33.68 -1.74
N LYS A 941 0.54 34.85 -2.40
CA LYS A 941 1.78 35.65 -2.51
C LYS A 941 2.21 36.24 -1.17
#